data_a808c8c834b6e0c018f79c8d1c9aef84
#
_entry.id   a808c8c834b6e0c018f79c8d1c9aef84
#
_cell.length_a   1.000
_cell.length_b   1.000
_cell.length_c   1.000
_cell.angle_alpha   90.00
_cell.angle_beta   90.00
_cell.angle_gamma   90.00
#
_symmetry.space_group_name_H-M   'P 1'
#
loop_
_entity.id
_entity.type
_entity.pdbx_description
1 polymer ?
#
loop_
_entity_poly.entity_id
_entity_poly.type
_entity_poly.pdbx_seq_one_letter_code
_entity_poly.pdbx_strand_id
1 'polypeptide(L)'
;GTYALQPPSEDLRQFNGRGGFRNDGSEYVIWLADGAATPAPWCNVLANEALGSVVSESGSAYTFAGNAHEFRLTPWYNDPLRDRSGEALWLRDEATGDAWSVTPQPTPDGLPFRVCHGFGYSRWEHCHGDIYSELTVFVARDAPVKLALLTVTNKGDRARNLSITSFVEWVLGERRDRSGIHVRTRHAAGGGASFASNAFDATFGEQVALHALAGRQVQFSCDRRSFIGRNRGLAAPLGMQAEALDEACGAGLDPCSALRTLVELAAGEEFETVIVLGAAPGDAAAQALVETWRHAPTARDELAAVRAHWRDTLGQLRVRTPDAATDTLANGWLQYQVLASRILARSGYYQSGGAFGFRDQLQDAMAVMNTRPELVRAQLLRSARHQFREGDVQHWWHPPAGKGVRTRISDDLLWLPWCTAEYVRVTGDTAVLDETAPFLEGRPLAADEESVYEEARATPESASLYEHGLRALRHSLRFGAHGLPLIGGGDWNDGMNRLGLAGRGESVWLGMFLHDVLEKFAELAAARDDPVAGELAAAASELAGNLQRHAWDGDWYLRAWNDDGIAIGSAASDECRIDSIAQSWSVLAGLPDRARNERALDAMLEHLVDADAGIVKLFAPAFDKTALDPGYIKGYVPGVRENGGQYTHAAVWVAMALAKSGRSDDAWRIAHMLNPIHHTVDADALQRYRLEPYALAADVYAAQGHLGRGGWSWYTGSAGWMYRLLTESLLGLSRHGERLLIAPRVPDAWTRWTALWRHGATQYRIEFLRAAPGDGVIDIGVDGALQESSSIALRDDGGEHAVLVRVGTLGDSLHASEPGDAEAAPQAEP
;
A
#
# COMPACT_ATOMS: atom_id res chain seq x y z
N GLY A 1 -38.62 13.50 22.82
CA GLY A 1 -37.58 12.63 23.36
C GLY A 1 -36.29 12.87 22.61
N THR A 2 -35.15 12.89 23.28
CA THR A 2 -33.84 13.07 22.67
C THR A 2 -33.52 11.85 21.77
N TYR A 3 -33.27 12.08 20.53
CA TYR A 3 -32.79 11.05 19.61
C TYR A 3 -31.34 10.72 19.97
N ALA A 4 -30.99 9.44 20.07
CA ALA A 4 -29.63 9.01 20.34
C ALA A 4 -29.17 8.02 19.30
N LEU A 5 -27.93 8.18 18.85
CA LEU A 5 -27.29 7.22 17.96
C LEU A 5 -27.15 5.88 18.66
N GLN A 6 -27.61 4.82 18.02
CA GLN A 6 -27.57 3.48 18.60
C GLN A 6 -26.23 2.79 18.28
N PRO A 7 -25.70 1.98 19.20
CA PRO A 7 -24.57 1.09 18.91
C PRO A 7 -24.86 0.25 17.66
N PRO A 8 -23.82 -0.17 16.91
CA PRO A 8 -24.02 -1.07 15.79
C PRO A 8 -24.71 -2.36 16.28
N SER A 9 -25.71 -2.83 15.51
CA SER A 9 -26.38 -4.09 15.76
C SER A 9 -25.42 -5.29 15.61
N GLU A 10 -25.86 -6.48 16.00
CA GLU A 10 -25.10 -7.74 16.03
C GLU A 10 -24.59 -8.22 14.65
N ASP A 11 -24.80 -7.46 13.58
CA ASP A 11 -24.45 -7.82 12.19
C ASP A 11 -22.97 -7.61 11.84
N LEU A 12 -22.16 -7.10 12.77
CA LEU A 12 -20.72 -6.90 12.53
C LEU A 12 -19.95 -8.19 12.73
N ARG A 13 -19.25 -8.62 11.68
CA ARG A 13 -18.34 -9.76 11.76
C ARG A 13 -17.01 -9.33 12.39
N GLN A 14 -16.37 -10.27 13.11
CA GLN A 14 -15.05 -10.06 13.75
C GLN A 14 -15.04 -8.80 14.64
N PHE A 15 -16.14 -8.59 15.37
CA PHE A 15 -16.27 -7.45 16.27
C PHE A 15 -15.32 -7.60 17.47
N ASN A 16 -14.51 -6.57 17.71
CA ASN A 16 -13.45 -6.58 18.72
C ASN A 16 -13.74 -5.65 19.93
N GLY A 17 -14.98 -5.22 20.10
CA GLY A 17 -15.38 -4.25 21.12
C GLY A 17 -15.26 -2.79 20.68
N ARG A 18 -14.54 -2.50 19.57
CA ARG A 18 -14.40 -1.17 18.99
C ARG A 18 -14.98 -1.06 17.59
N GLY A 19 -14.86 -2.11 16.80
CA GLY A 19 -15.37 -2.14 15.45
C GLY A 19 -15.45 -3.54 14.87
N GLY A 20 -15.97 -3.65 13.66
CA GLY A 20 -16.11 -4.89 12.92
C GLY A 20 -16.49 -4.66 11.47
N PHE A 21 -16.49 -5.75 10.71
CA PHE A 21 -16.76 -5.72 9.27
C PHE A 21 -18.23 -5.90 8.94
N ARG A 22 -18.70 -5.19 7.94
CA ARG A 22 -20.05 -5.22 7.38
C ARG A 22 -20.00 -5.36 5.85
N ASN A 23 -21.15 -5.67 5.24
CA ASN A 23 -21.32 -5.78 3.79
C ASN A 23 -20.28 -6.72 3.14
N ASP A 24 -20.24 -7.98 3.57
CA ASP A 24 -19.27 -8.99 3.10
C ASP A 24 -17.79 -8.61 3.30
N GLY A 25 -17.52 -7.75 4.30
CA GLY A 25 -16.18 -7.29 4.63
C GLY A 25 -15.75 -6.01 3.90
N SER A 26 -16.57 -5.46 3.02
CA SER A 26 -16.23 -4.25 2.24
C SER A 26 -16.26 -2.95 3.03
N GLU A 27 -16.84 -2.95 4.21
CA GLU A 27 -16.87 -1.83 5.14
C GLU A 27 -16.37 -2.26 6.52
N TYR A 28 -15.59 -1.38 7.16
CA TYR A 28 -15.23 -1.50 8.56
C TYR A 28 -15.92 -0.39 9.35
N VAL A 29 -16.76 -0.79 10.31
CA VAL A 29 -17.55 0.11 11.15
C VAL A 29 -16.89 0.23 12.51
N ILE A 30 -16.65 1.47 12.95
CA ILE A 30 -16.04 1.82 14.23
C ILE A 30 -17.12 2.47 15.09
N TRP A 31 -17.27 1.98 16.31
CA TRP A 31 -18.14 2.58 17.31
C TRP A 31 -17.30 3.32 18.36
N LEU A 32 -17.44 4.62 18.37
CA LEU A 32 -16.85 5.50 19.37
C LEU A 32 -17.95 5.88 20.35
N ALA A 33 -18.02 5.14 21.44
CA ALA A 33 -18.89 5.50 22.56
C ALA A 33 -18.42 6.79 23.22
N ASP A 34 -19.20 7.34 24.10
CA ASP A 34 -19.03 8.64 24.79
C ASP A 34 -17.56 9.05 25.02
N GLY A 35 -17.03 9.87 24.13
CA GLY A 35 -15.66 10.37 24.21
C GLY A 35 -14.54 9.35 23.97
N ALA A 36 -14.87 8.13 23.54
CA ALA A 36 -13.88 7.10 23.25
C ALA A 36 -13.08 7.40 21.97
N ALA A 37 -11.84 6.91 21.94
CA ALA A 37 -10.95 6.95 20.77
C ALA A 37 -10.39 5.57 20.45
N THR A 38 -9.92 5.37 19.22
CA THR A 38 -9.11 4.22 18.86
C THR A 38 -7.70 4.34 19.43
N PRO A 39 -6.95 3.23 19.61
CA PRO A 39 -5.60 3.28 20.22
C PRO A 39 -4.57 4.05 19.40
N ALA A 40 -4.80 4.21 18.11
CA ALA A 40 -4.04 5.00 17.15
C ALA A 40 -5.02 5.49 16.07
N PRO A 41 -4.65 6.46 15.21
CA PRO A 41 -5.52 6.86 14.11
C PRO A 41 -5.81 5.69 13.17
N TRP A 42 -7.08 5.33 13.02
CA TRP A 42 -7.55 4.32 12.07
C TRP A 42 -8.01 4.99 10.81
N CYS A 43 -7.22 4.83 9.77
CA CYS A 43 -7.29 5.65 8.57
C CYS A 43 -8.01 4.97 7.42
N ASN A 44 -8.34 5.82 6.43
CA ASN A 44 -8.63 5.42 5.07
C ASN A 44 -7.84 6.34 4.12
N VAL A 45 -7.43 5.80 2.99
CA VAL A 45 -6.74 6.55 1.93
C VAL A 45 -7.68 6.66 0.74
N LEU A 46 -8.04 7.88 0.41
CA LEU A 46 -8.96 8.22 -0.67
C LEU A 46 -8.15 8.86 -1.80
N ALA A 47 -8.11 8.25 -2.96
CA ALA A 47 -7.25 8.76 -4.02
C ALA A 47 -7.74 8.41 -5.43
N ASN A 48 -7.41 9.29 -6.35
CA ASN A 48 -7.28 9.03 -7.78
C ASN A 48 -5.86 9.40 -8.24
N GLU A 49 -5.59 9.40 -9.53
CA GLU A 49 -4.25 9.73 -10.05
C GLU A 49 -3.83 11.19 -9.79
N ALA A 50 -4.79 12.11 -9.63
CA ALA A 50 -4.54 13.54 -9.55
C ALA A 50 -4.62 14.12 -8.13
N LEU A 51 -5.38 13.49 -7.24
CA LEU A 51 -5.65 14.00 -5.89
C LEU A 51 -5.78 12.86 -4.91
N GLY A 52 -5.28 13.07 -3.70
CA GLY A 52 -5.44 12.12 -2.60
C GLY A 52 -5.72 12.81 -1.27
N SER A 53 -6.37 12.08 -0.39
CA SER A 53 -6.64 12.50 0.99
C SER A 53 -6.49 11.31 1.93
N VAL A 54 -5.79 11.50 3.03
CA VAL A 54 -5.73 10.54 4.14
C VAL A 54 -6.64 11.05 5.23
N VAL A 55 -7.60 10.22 5.64
CA VAL A 55 -8.57 10.57 6.67
C VAL A 55 -8.50 9.57 7.82
N SER A 56 -8.69 10.02 9.05
CA SER A 56 -8.77 9.15 10.23
C SER A 56 -10.22 9.06 10.74
N GLU A 57 -10.47 8.10 11.62
CA GLU A 57 -11.77 7.94 12.29
C GLU A 57 -12.17 9.17 13.09
N SER A 58 -11.21 9.95 13.59
CA SER A 58 -11.48 11.18 14.34
C SER A 58 -11.91 12.35 13.45
N GLY A 59 -11.86 12.19 12.13
CA GLY A 59 -12.14 13.25 11.16
C GLY A 59 -10.92 14.10 10.79
N SER A 60 -9.73 13.74 11.28
CA SER A 60 -8.49 14.34 10.80
C SER A 60 -8.29 14.02 9.33
N ALA A 61 -7.84 15.01 8.58
CA ALA A 61 -7.56 14.83 7.17
C ALA A 61 -6.40 15.71 6.72
N TYR A 62 -5.65 15.23 5.74
CA TYR A 62 -4.84 16.08 4.88
C TYR A 62 -5.06 15.69 3.43
N THR A 63 -4.99 16.67 2.56
CA THR A 63 -5.29 16.53 1.14
C THR A 63 -4.15 17.12 0.31
N PHE A 64 -3.84 16.49 -0.80
CA PHE A 64 -2.79 16.91 -1.72
C PHE A 64 -3.24 16.74 -3.17
N ALA A 65 -2.65 17.48 -4.08
CA ALA A 65 -2.88 17.35 -5.51
C ALA A 65 -1.56 17.16 -6.25
N GLY A 66 -1.51 16.18 -7.16
CA GLY A 66 -0.35 15.85 -7.97
C GLY A 66 0.80 15.16 -7.22
N ASN A 67 1.14 15.61 -6.01
CA ASN A 67 2.20 15.01 -5.20
C ASN A 67 1.94 15.20 -3.70
N ALA A 68 1.98 14.10 -2.94
CA ALA A 68 1.66 14.08 -1.51
C ALA A 68 2.68 14.79 -0.63
N HIS A 69 3.92 14.97 -1.10
CA HIS A 69 4.98 15.65 -0.37
C HIS A 69 5.19 17.09 -0.87
N GLU A 70 5.24 17.26 -2.18
CA GLU A 70 5.62 18.54 -2.79
C GLU A 70 4.46 19.54 -2.85
N PHE A 71 3.21 19.07 -2.94
CA PHE A 71 2.05 19.96 -3.08
C PHE A 71 0.87 19.52 -2.22
N ARG A 72 1.04 19.67 -0.92
CA ARG A 72 -0.05 19.53 0.05
C ARG A 72 -0.98 20.74 -0.06
N LEU A 73 -2.26 20.50 -0.19
CA LEU A 73 -3.27 21.55 -0.10
C LEU A 73 -3.48 21.94 1.35
N THR A 74 -3.55 20.93 2.22
CA THR A 74 -3.72 21.06 3.67
C THR A 74 -2.58 20.34 4.41
N PRO A 75 -2.27 20.72 5.67
CA PRO A 75 -1.10 20.23 6.36
C PRO A 75 -1.18 18.74 6.69
N TRP A 76 -0.05 18.06 6.53
CA TRP A 76 0.17 16.72 7.04
C TRP A 76 0.85 16.79 8.40
N TYR A 77 0.29 16.05 9.36
CA TYR A 77 0.85 15.90 10.69
C TYR A 77 1.06 14.42 10.98
N ASN A 78 2.30 14.02 11.29
CA ASN A 78 2.59 12.71 11.84
C ASN A 78 2.52 12.77 13.38
N ASP A 79 1.31 12.94 13.89
CA ASP A 79 1.04 13.09 15.33
C ASP A 79 -0.13 12.17 15.74
N PRO A 80 0.14 10.86 15.90
CA PRO A 80 -0.91 9.88 16.22
C PRO A 80 -1.52 10.07 17.62
N LEU A 81 -0.92 10.89 18.47
CA LEU A 81 -1.47 11.20 19.77
C LEU A 81 -2.59 12.23 19.70
N ARG A 82 -2.36 13.33 18.98
CA ARG A 82 -3.31 14.44 18.86
C ARG A 82 -4.22 14.33 17.66
N ASP A 83 -3.81 13.57 16.67
CA ASP A 83 -4.48 13.41 15.38
C ASP A 83 -4.94 14.77 14.80
N ARG A 84 -4.00 15.70 14.67
CA ARG A 84 -4.25 17.08 14.25
C ARG A 84 -4.69 17.14 12.80
N SER A 85 -5.56 18.12 12.50
CA SER A 85 -6.05 18.36 11.15
C SER A 85 -5.95 19.83 10.77
N GLY A 86 -5.74 20.09 9.49
CA GLY A 86 -5.95 21.40 8.87
C GLY A 86 -7.30 21.51 8.16
N GLU A 87 -8.17 20.53 8.31
CA GLU A 87 -9.53 20.50 7.75
C GLU A 87 -10.52 20.26 8.88
N ALA A 88 -11.66 20.97 8.87
CA ALA A 88 -12.70 20.81 9.88
C ALA A 88 -14.06 21.23 9.38
N LEU A 89 -15.11 20.66 9.95
CA LEU A 89 -16.49 20.95 9.62
C LEU A 89 -17.33 21.00 10.89
N TRP A 90 -18.04 22.10 11.11
CA TRP A 90 -18.86 22.32 12.29
C TRP A 90 -20.30 22.59 11.92
N LEU A 91 -21.17 22.24 12.87
CA LEU A 91 -22.52 22.77 13.01
C LEU A 91 -22.56 23.71 14.23
N ARG A 92 -23.36 24.75 14.15
CA ARG A 92 -23.65 25.65 15.27
C ARG A 92 -25.15 25.93 15.29
N ASP A 93 -25.73 25.84 16.48
CA ASP A 93 -27.08 26.33 16.72
C ASP A 93 -27.04 27.86 16.93
N GLU A 94 -27.67 28.62 16.05
CA GLU A 94 -27.61 30.08 16.07
C GLU A 94 -28.45 30.68 17.23
N ALA A 95 -29.39 29.92 17.78
CA ALA A 95 -30.21 30.39 18.93
C ALA A 95 -29.45 30.28 20.26
N THR A 96 -28.59 29.27 20.41
CA THR A 96 -27.86 29.00 21.66
C THR A 96 -26.40 29.39 21.57
N GLY A 97 -25.83 29.43 20.36
CA GLY A 97 -24.40 29.58 20.12
C GLY A 97 -23.59 28.31 20.35
N ASP A 98 -24.26 27.18 20.63
CA ASP A 98 -23.61 25.88 20.82
C ASP A 98 -23.05 25.36 19.50
N ALA A 99 -21.80 24.94 19.49
CA ALA A 99 -21.10 24.54 18.29
C ALA A 99 -20.38 23.20 18.54
N TRP A 100 -20.49 22.28 17.58
CA TRP A 100 -19.86 20.97 17.60
C TRP A 100 -19.34 20.60 16.21
N SER A 101 -18.34 19.72 16.15
CA SER A 101 -17.88 19.17 14.88
C SER A 101 -18.72 17.96 14.45
N VAL A 102 -18.90 17.79 13.13
CA VAL A 102 -19.63 16.63 12.55
C VAL A 102 -18.80 15.34 12.58
N THR A 103 -17.55 15.45 13.02
CA THR A 103 -16.61 14.36 13.24
C THR A 103 -16.12 14.40 14.69
N PRO A 104 -15.56 13.32 15.26
CA PRO A 104 -15.14 13.31 16.67
C PRO A 104 -14.21 14.45 17.08
N GLN A 105 -13.37 14.94 16.19
CA GLN A 105 -12.51 16.10 16.36
C GLN A 105 -12.83 17.14 15.25
N PRO A 106 -12.53 18.43 15.41
CA PRO A 106 -11.71 19.03 16.48
C PRO A 106 -12.48 19.51 17.71
N THR A 107 -13.82 19.52 17.67
CA THR A 107 -14.68 20.03 18.78
C THR A 107 -15.56 18.88 19.32
N PRO A 108 -14.98 18.01 20.17
CA PRO A 108 -15.71 16.88 20.72
C PRO A 108 -16.80 17.35 21.70
N ASP A 109 -17.96 16.75 21.63
CA ASP A 109 -19.10 16.99 22.53
C ASP A 109 -19.34 15.85 23.54
N GLY A 110 -18.51 14.81 23.51
CA GLY A 110 -18.60 13.63 24.36
C GLY A 110 -19.71 12.65 23.99
N LEU A 111 -20.40 12.86 22.88
CA LEU A 111 -21.47 11.96 22.40
C LEU A 111 -20.92 10.92 21.42
N PRO A 112 -21.67 9.81 21.20
CA PRO A 112 -21.21 8.73 20.33
C PRO A 112 -21.09 9.12 18.85
N PHE A 113 -20.12 8.48 18.17
CA PHE A 113 -19.98 8.49 16.72
C PHE A 113 -19.99 7.06 16.17
N ARG A 114 -20.61 6.91 15.02
CA ARG A 114 -20.43 5.73 14.16
C ARG A 114 -19.61 6.16 12.96
N VAL A 115 -18.43 5.53 12.79
CA VAL A 115 -17.55 5.80 11.65
C VAL A 115 -17.48 4.56 10.77
N CYS A 116 -17.51 4.75 9.47
CA CYS A 116 -17.40 3.67 8.49
C CYS A 116 -16.30 4.00 7.49
N HIS A 117 -15.32 3.11 7.35
CA HIS A 117 -14.36 3.14 6.27
C HIS A 117 -14.72 2.09 5.22
N GLY A 118 -14.93 2.53 4.00
CA GLY A 118 -15.21 1.68 2.84
C GLY A 118 -14.20 1.92 1.72
N PHE A 119 -14.33 1.18 0.64
CA PHE A 119 -13.46 1.33 -0.51
C PHE A 119 -13.79 2.63 -1.27
N GLY A 120 -12.90 3.61 -1.14
CA GLY A 120 -13.02 4.91 -1.80
C GLY A 120 -13.84 5.96 -1.06
N TYR A 121 -14.34 5.67 0.14
CA TYR A 121 -15.11 6.62 0.94
C TYR A 121 -14.99 6.35 2.43
N SER A 122 -15.27 7.39 3.24
CA SER A 122 -15.46 7.28 4.69
C SER A 122 -16.69 8.05 5.11
N ARG A 123 -17.38 7.57 6.14
CA ARG A 123 -18.65 8.14 6.62
C ARG A 123 -18.63 8.29 8.12
N TRP A 124 -19.16 9.41 8.61
CA TRP A 124 -19.38 9.69 10.03
C TRP A 124 -20.86 9.97 10.27
N GLU A 125 -21.41 9.33 11.26
CA GLU A 125 -22.76 9.56 11.75
C GLU A 125 -22.70 10.04 13.19
N HIS A 126 -23.46 11.08 13.50
CA HIS A 126 -23.47 11.70 14.81
C HIS A 126 -24.84 12.28 15.13
N CYS A 127 -25.15 12.40 16.42
CA CYS A 127 -26.35 13.06 16.87
C CYS A 127 -26.06 13.96 18.06
N HIS A 128 -26.17 15.28 17.86
CA HIS A 128 -26.05 16.28 18.92
C HIS A 128 -27.42 16.81 19.29
N GLY A 129 -27.93 16.44 20.47
CA GLY A 129 -29.32 16.71 20.83
C GLY A 129 -30.29 16.05 19.85
N ASP A 130 -31.09 16.85 19.16
CA ASP A 130 -32.04 16.37 18.14
C ASP A 130 -31.53 16.53 16.71
N ILE A 131 -30.29 17.02 16.53
CA ILE A 131 -29.70 17.20 15.22
C ILE A 131 -28.85 15.99 14.86
N TYR A 132 -29.32 15.21 13.91
CA TYR A 132 -28.58 14.11 13.31
C TYR A 132 -27.78 14.61 12.12
N SER A 133 -26.53 14.18 12.01
CA SER A 133 -25.68 14.48 10.86
C SER A 133 -25.05 13.21 10.30
N GLU A 134 -24.96 13.15 8.97
CA GLU A 134 -24.22 12.14 8.23
C GLU A 134 -23.29 12.85 7.26
N LEU A 135 -21.99 12.61 7.40
CA LEU A 135 -20.95 13.12 6.52
C LEU A 135 -20.32 11.96 5.76
N THR A 136 -20.34 12.00 4.42
CA THR A 136 -19.60 11.06 3.57
C THR A 136 -18.54 11.80 2.77
N VAL A 137 -17.28 11.37 2.92
CA VAL A 137 -16.12 11.97 2.24
C VAL A 137 -15.53 10.98 1.26
N PHE A 138 -15.22 11.45 0.06
CA PHE A 138 -14.62 10.64 -1.00
C PHE A 138 -13.87 11.52 -2.01
N VAL A 139 -13.02 10.91 -2.82
CA VAL A 139 -12.35 11.54 -3.96
C VAL A 139 -13.05 11.10 -5.23
N ALA A 140 -13.34 12.04 -6.13
CA ALA A 140 -13.95 11.73 -7.42
C ALA A 140 -13.05 10.78 -8.25
N ARG A 141 -13.66 9.97 -9.12
CA ARG A 141 -12.90 8.99 -9.94
C ARG A 141 -11.89 9.66 -10.87
N ASP A 142 -12.31 10.69 -11.57
CA ASP A 142 -11.59 11.26 -12.72
C ASP A 142 -11.34 12.77 -12.59
N ALA A 143 -11.71 13.40 -11.46
CA ALA A 143 -11.52 14.82 -11.22
C ALA A 143 -10.66 15.08 -9.98
N PRO A 144 -9.80 16.11 -9.98
CA PRO A 144 -8.92 16.44 -8.86
C PRO A 144 -9.69 17.15 -7.73
N VAL A 145 -10.74 16.50 -7.23
CA VAL A 145 -11.59 17.01 -6.15
C VAL A 145 -11.89 15.95 -5.10
N LYS A 146 -11.87 16.39 -3.85
CA LYS A 146 -12.42 15.72 -2.69
C LYS A 146 -13.80 16.30 -2.41
N LEU A 147 -14.78 15.44 -2.23
CA LEU A 147 -16.16 15.80 -1.96
C LEU A 147 -16.53 15.35 -0.55
N ALA A 148 -17.19 16.23 0.19
CA ALA A 148 -17.77 15.95 1.48
C ALA A 148 -19.28 16.23 1.40
N LEU A 149 -20.05 15.16 1.32
CA LEU A 149 -21.51 15.20 1.26
C LEU A 149 -22.06 15.17 2.67
N LEU A 150 -22.67 16.25 3.12
CA LEU A 150 -23.24 16.41 4.45
C LEU A 150 -24.77 16.43 4.39
N THR A 151 -25.38 15.52 5.13
CA THR A 151 -26.83 15.52 5.40
C THR A 151 -27.04 15.88 6.86
N VAL A 152 -27.92 16.84 7.13
CA VAL A 152 -28.32 17.26 8.47
C VAL A 152 -29.83 17.13 8.60
N THR A 153 -30.29 16.39 9.61
CA THR A 153 -31.72 16.15 9.86
C THR A 153 -32.11 16.65 11.24
N ASN A 154 -33.15 17.46 11.30
CA ASN A 154 -33.78 17.84 12.56
C ASN A 154 -34.74 16.73 13.01
N LYS A 155 -34.33 15.90 13.95
CA LYS A 155 -35.15 14.82 14.54
C LYS A 155 -36.08 15.33 15.66
N GLY A 156 -35.97 16.61 16.02
CA GLY A 156 -36.79 17.24 17.04
C GLY A 156 -38.17 17.69 16.56
N ASP A 157 -38.91 18.28 17.43
CA ASP A 157 -40.30 18.72 17.24
C ASP A 157 -40.45 20.23 17.00
N ARG A 158 -39.35 20.95 16.95
CA ARG A 158 -39.29 22.41 16.71
C ARG A 158 -38.30 22.77 15.59
N ALA A 159 -38.55 23.86 14.93
CA ALA A 159 -37.60 24.40 13.94
C ALA A 159 -36.28 24.81 14.57
N ARG A 160 -35.17 24.62 13.86
CA ARG A 160 -33.80 24.94 14.26
C ARG A 160 -33.13 25.83 13.22
N ASN A 161 -32.39 26.81 13.70
CA ASN A 161 -31.56 27.67 12.87
C ASN A 161 -30.09 27.27 13.11
N LEU A 162 -29.48 26.71 12.11
CA LEU A 162 -28.11 26.20 12.20
C LEU A 162 -27.20 26.97 11.23
N SER A 163 -25.92 27.01 11.54
CA SER A 163 -24.90 27.31 10.52
C SER A 163 -23.99 26.10 10.29
N ILE A 164 -23.57 25.96 9.05
CA ILE A 164 -22.58 24.97 8.61
C ILE A 164 -21.31 25.75 8.30
N THR A 165 -20.20 25.43 8.97
CA THR A 165 -18.92 26.09 8.74
C THR A 165 -17.87 25.05 8.35
N SER A 166 -17.27 25.23 7.16
CA SER A 166 -16.17 24.41 6.66
C SER A 166 -14.87 25.22 6.65
N PHE A 167 -13.78 24.58 7.04
CA PHE A 167 -12.48 25.21 7.18
C PHE A 167 -11.38 24.35 6.56
N VAL A 168 -10.46 24.99 5.85
CA VAL A 168 -9.20 24.39 5.37
C VAL A 168 -8.04 25.35 5.62
N GLU A 169 -6.93 24.82 6.11
CA GLU A 169 -5.68 25.55 6.29
C GLU A 169 -4.81 25.33 5.05
N TRP A 170 -4.47 26.40 4.33
CA TRP A 170 -3.69 26.26 3.10
C TRP A 170 -2.20 26.07 3.38
N VAL A 171 -1.60 25.11 2.70
CA VAL A 171 -0.15 24.88 2.62
C VAL A 171 0.36 25.27 1.23
N LEU A 172 -0.17 24.67 0.19
CA LEU A 172 0.22 24.84 -1.22
C LEU A 172 1.74 24.70 -1.43
N GLY A 173 2.27 23.60 -0.94
CA GLY A 173 3.68 23.26 -0.97
C GLY A 173 4.01 22.13 -0.01
N GLU A 174 5.28 22.03 0.35
CA GLU A 174 5.76 21.02 1.29
C GLU A 174 5.39 21.36 2.75
N ARG A 175 5.60 22.61 3.16
CA ARG A 175 5.43 23.05 4.55
C ARG A 175 4.83 24.44 4.60
N ARG A 176 3.84 24.63 5.46
CA ARG A 176 3.15 25.91 5.65
C ARG A 176 4.08 27.05 6.08
N ASP A 177 5.05 26.76 6.95
CA ASP A 177 6.01 27.78 7.44
C ASP A 177 6.93 28.31 6.33
N ARG A 178 7.08 27.59 5.22
CA ARG A 178 7.82 28.04 4.04
C ARG A 178 6.92 28.65 2.97
N SER A 179 5.78 28.02 2.69
CA SER A 179 4.90 28.41 1.58
C SER A 179 3.92 29.52 1.95
N GLY A 180 3.50 29.61 3.21
CA GLY A 180 2.36 30.45 3.62
C GLY A 180 2.51 31.92 3.26
N ILE A 181 3.72 32.48 3.30
CA ILE A 181 3.98 33.89 2.94
C ILE A 181 3.73 34.19 1.46
N HIS A 182 3.76 33.15 0.59
CA HIS A 182 3.57 33.28 -0.84
C HIS A 182 2.14 33.00 -1.28
N VAL A 183 1.29 32.48 -0.39
CA VAL A 183 -0.10 32.13 -0.72
C VAL A 183 -0.94 33.39 -0.83
N ARG A 184 -1.67 33.49 -1.95
CA ARG A 184 -2.67 34.51 -2.18
C ARG A 184 -4.05 33.87 -2.24
N THR A 185 -5.00 34.44 -1.55
CA THR A 185 -6.38 33.97 -1.53
C THR A 185 -7.29 34.95 -2.24
N ARG A 186 -8.37 34.46 -2.81
CA ARG A 186 -9.46 35.22 -3.36
C ARG A 186 -10.79 34.53 -3.13
N HIS A 187 -11.86 35.28 -3.13
CA HIS A 187 -13.21 34.77 -3.03
C HIS A 187 -13.95 34.93 -4.35
N ALA A 188 -14.81 33.98 -4.73
CA ALA A 188 -15.59 34.05 -5.96
C ALA A 188 -16.61 35.18 -5.93
N ALA A 189 -16.74 35.95 -7.00
CA ALA A 189 -17.69 37.05 -7.10
C ALA A 189 -19.16 36.61 -6.93
N GLY A 190 -19.47 35.36 -7.28
CA GLY A 190 -20.80 34.74 -7.08
C GLY A 190 -21.00 34.12 -5.69
N GLY A 191 -20.04 34.21 -4.80
CA GLY A 191 -20.07 33.61 -3.47
C GLY A 191 -19.87 32.10 -3.44
N GLY A 192 -19.69 31.53 -2.24
CA GLY A 192 -19.64 30.10 -1.96
C GLY A 192 -18.35 29.37 -2.32
N ALA A 193 -17.34 30.06 -2.84
CA ALA A 193 -16.05 29.46 -3.13
C ALA A 193 -14.88 30.41 -2.85
N SER A 194 -13.81 29.86 -2.31
CA SER A 194 -12.52 30.52 -2.15
C SER A 194 -11.44 29.78 -2.92
N PHE A 195 -10.47 30.52 -3.41
CA PHE A 195 -9.35 30.02 -4.19
C PHE A 195 -8.04 30.46 -3.58
N ALA A 196 -7.01 29.64 -3.74
CA ALA A 196 -5.66 29.96 -3.24
C ALA A 196 -4.61 29.54 -4.25
N SER A 197 -3.53 30.29 -4.37
CA SER A 197 -2.42 30.01 -5.25
C SER A 197 -1.09 30.36 -4.60
N ASN A 198 -0.02 29.67 -5.02
CA ASN A 198 1.36 29.91 -4.63
C ASN A 198 2.22 30.02 -5.89
N ALA A 199 2.26 31.20 -6.48
CA ALA A 199 3.01 31.43 -7.72
C ALA A 199 4.55 31.37 -7.56
N PHE A 200 5.04 31.28 -6.33
CA PHE A 200 6.47 31.12 -6.05
C PHE A 200 6.96 29.68 -6.22
N ASP A 201 6.04 28.71 -6.18
CA ASP A 201 6.38 27.30 -6.40
C ASP A 201 6.77 27.06 -7.86
N ALA A 202 7.96 26.53 -8.09
CA ALA A 202 8.50 26.34 -9.44
C ALA A 202 7.78 25.23 -10.23
N THR A 203 7.19 24.26 -9.54
CA THR A 203 6.53 23.09 -10.16
C THR A 203 5.03 23.26 -10.20
N PHE A 204 4.43 23.75 -9.12
CA PHE A 204 2.98 23.84 -8.93
C PHE A 204 2.44 25.27 -8.93
N GLY A 205 3.24 26.25 -9.33
CA GLY A 205 2.85 27.67 -9.29
C GLY A 205 1.63 28.04 -10.15
N GLU A 206 1.30 27.24 -11.15
CA GLU A 206 0.08 27.40 -11.96
C GLU A 206 -1.16 26.75 -11.34
N GLN A 207 -1.00 25.91 -10.31
CA GLN A 207 -2.11 25.26 -9.64
C GLN A 207 -2.89 26.26 -8.79
N VAL A 208 -4.20 26.21 -8.90
CA VAL A 208 -5.14 26.98 -8.08
C VAL A 208 -5.93 25.99 -7.23
N ALA A 209 -5.74 26.08 -5.93
CA ALA A 209 -6.54 25.32 -4.96
C ALA A 209 -7.91 25.96 -4.82
N LEU A 210 -8.92 25.15 -4.60
CA LEU A 210 -10.29 25.58 -4.43
C LEU A 210 -10.94 24.95 -3.20
N HIS A 211 -11.76 25.73 -2.52
CA HIS A 211 -12.63 25.29 -1.44
C HIS A 211 -14.01 25.90 -1.63
N ALA A 212 -15.04 25.08 -1.74
CA ALA A 212 -16.40 25.55 -1.97
C ALA A 212 -17.39 24.89 -1.02
N LEU A 213 -18.42 25.65 -0.65
CA LEU A 213 -19.55 25.21 0.16
C LEU A 213 -20.84 25.58 -0.59
N ALA A 214 -21.66 24.58 -0.88
CA ALA A 214 -22.97 24.80 -1.45
C ALA A 214 -23.91 25.39 -0.38
N GLY A 215 -24.50 26.54 -0.67
CA GLY A 215 -25.39 27.22 0.29
C GLY A 215 -25.86 28.57 -0.22
N ARG A 216 -26.78 29.18 0.52
CA ARG A 216 -27.26 30.54 0.26
C ARG A 216 -26.42 31.52 1.11
N GLN A 217 -26.03 32.65 0.51
CA GLN A 217 -25.32 33.74 1.22
C GLN A 217 -24.14 33.23 2.06
N VAL A 218 -23.19 32.53 1.40
CA VAL A 218 -22.02 31.98 2.07
C VAL A 218 -21.07 33.10 2.51
N GLN A 219 -20.87 33.22 3.82
CA GLN A 219 -19.84 34.06 4.44
C GLN A 219 -18.47 33.42 4.28
N PHE A 220 -17.40 34.18 4.31
CA PHE A 220 -16.04 33.67 4.20
C PHE A 220 -15.03 34.40 5.07
N SER A 221 -13.91 33.74 5.34
CA SER A 221 -12.67 34.34 5.82
C SER A 221 -11.49 33.58 5.27
N CYS A 222 -10.49 34.27 4.77
CA CYS A 222 -9.25 33.63 4.31
C CYS A 222 -8.06 33.98 5.23
N ASP A 223 -8.31 34.49 6.43
CA ASP A 223 -7.29 34.74 7.44
C ASP A 223 -7.47 33.85 8.67
N ARG A 224 -6.55 32.90 8.83
CA ARG A 224 -6.53 31.98 9.97
C ARG A 224 -6.41 32.74 11.32
N ARG A 225 -5.77 33.89 11.33
CA ARG A 225 -5.62 34.70 12.53
C ARG A 225 -6.97 35.24 13.03
N SER A 226 -7.84 35.66 12.15
CA SER A 226 -9.18 36.10 12.53
C SER A 226 -10.12 34.93 12.81
N PHE A 227 -10.03 33.85 12.03
CA PHE A 227 -10.92 32.69 12.20
C PHE A 227 -10.55 31.85 13.43
N ILE A 228 -9.30 31.45 13.61
CA ILE A 228 -8.89 30.64 14.76
C ILE A 228 -8.70 31.53 15.99
N GLY A 229 -8.05 32.66 15.82
CA GLY A 229 -7.65 33.56 16.91
C GLY A 229 -6.29 33.20 17.51
N ARG A 230 -5.55 34.22 17.94
CA ARG A 230 -4.22 34.03 18.53
C ARG A 230 -4.32 33.21 19.81
N ASN A 231 -3.42 32.22 19.98
CA ASN A 231 -3.34 31.29 21.10
C ASN A 231 -4.56 30.34 21.24
N ARG A 232 -5.38 30.23 20.19
CA ARG A 232 -6.50 29.26 20.10
C ARG A 232 -6.17 28.14 19.13
N GLY A 233 -7.03 27.14 19.09
CA GLY A 233 -7.00 26.02 18.15
C GLY A 233 -8.36 25.74 17.54
N LEU A 234 -8.41 24.74 16.67
CA LEU A 234 -9.67 24.34 15.99
C LEU A 234 -10.71 23.78 16.97
N ALA A 235 -10.33 23.38 18.18
CA ALA A 235 -11.29 22.95 19.19
C ALA A 235 -12.29 24.06 19.62
N ALA A 236 -11.85 25.31 19.55
CA ALA A 236 -12.68 26.46 19.92
C ALA A 236 -12.24 27.71 19.15
N PRO A 237 -12.39 27.75 17.82
CA PRO A 237 -11.93 28.88 17.02
C PRO A 237 -12.83 30.09 17.24
N LEU A 238 -12.23 31.29 17.18
CA LEU A 238 -12.91 32.55 17.38
C LEU A 238 -14.06 32.74 16.38
N GLY A 239 -13.86 32.34 15.12
CA GLY A 239 -14.86 32.43 14.07
C GLY A 239 -16.14 31.66 14.38
N MET A 240 -16.07 30.58 15.16
CA MET A 240 -17.27 29.85 15.58
C MET A 240 -18.07 30.57 16.68
N GLN A 241 -17.52 31.58 17.30
CA GLN A 241 -18.19 32.46 18.28
C GLN A 241 -18.70 33.75 17.62
N ALA A 242 -18.18 34.10 16.44
CA ALA A 242 -18.52 35.33 15.75
C ALA A 242 -19.90 35.26 15.11
N GLU A 243 -20.62 36.40 15.12
CA GLU A 243 -21.91 36.55 14.43
C GLU A 243 -21.74 36.45 12.91
N ALA A 244 -20.66 36.99 12.37
CA ALA A 244 -20.29 36.91 10.96
C ALA A 244 -18.79 36.73 10.79
N LEU A 245 -18.40 36.17 9.64
CA LEU A 245 -16.98 36.11 9.24
C LEU A 245 -16.55 37.46 8.66
N ASP A 246 -15.25 37.75 8.69
CA ASP A 246 -14.67 39.07 8.40
C ASP A 246 -14.55 39.41 6.89
N GLU A 247 -14.83 38.46 5.99
CA GLU A 247 -14.72 38.57 4.53
C GLU A 247 -13.30 38.95 4.04
N ALA A 248 -12.29 38.71 4.84
CA ALA A 248 -10.90 39.00 4.47
C ALA A 248 -10.38 38.00 3.43
N CYS A 249 -9.73 38.49 2.38
CA CYS A 249 -8.96 37.67 1.44
C CYS A 249 -7.85 38.50 0.80
N GLY A 250 -6.88 37.87 0.17
CA GLY A 250 -5.78 38.53 -0.54
C GLY A 250 -4.41 37.98 -0.18
N ALA A 251 -3.41 38.83 -0.27
CA ALA A 251 -2.02 38.52 0.06
C ALA A 251 -1.67 39.04 1.45
N GLY A 252 -0.64 38.44 2.09
CA GLY A 252 -0.12 38.89 3.38
C GLY A 252 -0.96 38.48 4.58
N LEU A 253 -1.92 37.58 4.39
CA LEU A 253 -2.71 36.95 5.45
C LEU A 253 -2.05 35.65 5.93
N ASP A 254 -2.54 35.11 7.04
CA ASP A 254 -2.25 33.75 7.46
C ASP A 254 -3.26 32.81 6.73
N PRO A 255 -2.86 32.13 5.64
CA PRO A 255 -3.80 31.65 4.63
C PRO A 255 -4.65 30.48 5.11
N CYS A 256 -5.96 30.61 4.94
CA CYS A 256 -6.96 29.57 5.13
C CYS A 256 -8.14 29.82 4.20
N SER A 257 -9.15 28.96 4.28
CA SER A 257 -10.49 29.22 3.77
C SER A 257 -11.51 28.73 4.78
N ALA A 258 -12.24 29.63 5.38
CA ALA A 258 -13.43 29.34 6.17
C ALA A 258 -14.66 29.80 5.40
N LEU A 259 -15.65 28.92 5.26
CA LEU A 259 -16.91 29.17 4.55
C LEU A 259 -18.05 28.82 5.47
N ARG A 260 -19.06 29.70 5.60
CA ARG A 260 -20.23 29.49 6.45
C ARG A 260 -21.53 29.76 5.70
N THR A 261 -22.49 28.86 5.83
CA THR A 261 -23.86 29.07 5.35
C THR A 261 -24.87 28.85 6.47
N LEU A 262 -25.98 29.55 6.43
CA LEU A 262 -27.09 29.40 7.36
C LEU A 262 -28.14 28.44 6.78
N VAL A 263 -28.74 27.64 7.65
CA VAL A 263 -29.75 26.65 7.33
C VAL A 263 -30.88 26.71 8.34
N GLU A 264 -32.09 26.88 7.88
CA GLU A 264 -33.33 26.75 8.68
C GLU A 264 -33.90 25.36 8.44
N LEU A 265 -34.12 24.59 9.51
CA LEU A 265 -34.67 23.24 9.45
C LEU A 265 -35.97 23.19 10.26
N ALA A 266 -37.12 22.99 9.60
CA ALA A 266 -38.33 22.63 10.28
C ALA A 266 -38.23 21.30 11.04
N ALA A 267 -39.18 21.02 11.91
CA ALA A 267 -39.25 19.74 12.60
C ALA A 267 -39.36 18.60 11.58
N GLY A 268 -38.47 17.60 11.70
CA GLY A 268 -38.38 16.45 10.77
C GLY A 268 -37.74 16.73 9.43
N GLU A 269 -37.34 17.99 9.14
CA GLU A 269 -36.74 18.35 7.87
C GLU A 269 -35.27 17.90 7.77
N GLU A 270 -34.87 17.59 6.53
CA GLU A 270 -33.51 17.21 6.14
C GLU A 270 -32.94 18.25 5.17
N PHE A 271 -31.67 18.57 5.36
CA PHE A 271 -30.90 19.43 4.46
C PHE A 271 -29.64 18.72 4.01
N GLU A 272 -29.34 18.79 2.73
CA GLU A 272 -28.14 18.21 2.15
C GLU A 272 -27.28 19.29 1.49
N THR A 273 -25.97 19.23 1.70
CA THR A 273 -25.00 20.11 1.06
C THR A 273 -23.73 19.37 0.71
N VAL A 274 -22.91 19.97 -0.13
CA VAL A 274 -21.58 19.42 -0.51
C VAL A 274 -20.50 20.47 -0.30
N ILE A 275 -19.39 20.02 0.25
CA ILE A 275 -18.14 20.75 0.34
C ILE A 275 -17.17 20.18 -0.69
N VAL A 276 -16.51 21.05 -1.45
CA VAL A 276 -15.56 20.68 -2.50
C VAL A 276 -14.18 21.21 -2.13
N LEU A 277 -13.17 20.36 -2.14
CA LEU A 277 -11.77 20.71 -1.96
C LEU A 277 -10.96 20.11 -3.12
N GLY A 278 -10.15 20.90 -3.79
CA GLY A 278 -9.39 20.40 -4.91
C GLY A 278 -8.38 21.40 -5.44
N ALA A 279 -7.81 21.10 -6.61
CA ALA A 279 -6.92 21.99 -7.31
C ALA A 279 -6.98 21.75 -8.82
N ALA A 280 -6.71 22.79 -9.59
CA ALA A 280 -6.67 22.71 -11.05
C ALA A 280 -5.67 23.73 -11.62
N PRO A 281 -5.15 23.53 -12.84
CA PRO A 281 -4.27 24.50 -13.48
C PRO A 281 -5.05 25.75 -13.91
N GLY A 282 -4.80 26.85 -13.21
CA GLY A 282 -5.37 28.16 -13.50
C GLY A 282 -6.80 28.38 -12.99
N ASP A 283 -7.17 29.64 -12.93
CA ASP A 283 -8.45 30.12 -12.37
C ASP A 283 -9.68 29.56 -13.08
N ALA A 284 -9.65 29.50 -14.41
CA ALA A 284 -10.81 29.05 -15.19
C ALA A 284 -11.10 27.56 -14.94
N ALA A 285 -10.06 26.71 -14.86
CA ALA A 285 -10.23 25.29 -14.58
C ALA A 285 -10.70 25.07 -13.14
N ALA A 286 -10.16 25.83 -12.17
CA ALA A 286 -10.61 25.77 -10.79
C ALA A 286 -12.08 26.19 -10.64
N GLN A 287 -12.48 27.26 -11.29
CA GLN A 287 -13.87 27.70 -11.30
C GLN A 287 -14.81 26.68 -11.92
N ALA A 288 -14.39 26.03 -13.03
CA ALA A 288 -15.18 24.98 -13.68
C ALA A 288 -15.41 23.76 -12.76
N LEU A 289 -14.40 23.38 -11.95
CA LEU A 289 -14.57 22.32 -10.95
C LEU A 289 -15.60 22.70 -9.89
N VAL A 290 -15.57 23.94 -9.39
CA VAL A 290 -16.57 24.42 -8.43
C VAL A 290 -17.97 24.35 -9.04
N GLU A 291 -18.16 24.85 -10.25
CA GLU A 291 -19.44 24.83 -10.94
C GLU A 291 -19.99 23.42 -11.17
N THR A 292 -19.11 22.47 -11.49
CA THR A 292 -19.50 21.08 -11.71
C THR A 292 -19.87 20.39 -10.40
N TRP A 293 -19.08 20.54 -9.34
CA TRP A 293 -19.12 19.66 -8.17
C TRP A 293 -19.88 20.22 -6.97
N ARG A 294 -20.24 21.49 -6.93
CA ARG A 294 -20.97 22.09 -5.81
C ARG A 294 -22.46 21.76 -5.75
N HIS A 295 -22.88 20.70 -6.42
CA HIS A 295 -24.26 20.24 -6.45
C HIS A 295 -24.37 18.87 -5.78
N ALA A 296 -25.19 18.78 -4.71
CA ALA A 296 -25.36 17.54 -3.96
C ALA A 296 -25.83 16.36 -4.80
N PRO A 297 -26.76 16.49 -5.76
CA PRO A 297 -27.12 15.38 -6.66
C PRO A 297 -25.94 14.85 -7.48
N THR A 298 -25.10 15.73 -8.02
CA THR A 298 -23.88 15.35 -8.77
C THR A 298 -22.91 14.61 -7.86
N ALA A 299 -22.71 15.06 -6.63
CA ALA A 299 -21.86 14.39 -5.65
C ALA A 299 -22.40 13.01 -5.26
N ARG A 300 -23.72 12.86 -5.11
CA ARG A 300 -24.34 11.54 -4.83
C ARG A 300 -24.15 10.56 -5.98
N ASP A 301 -24.34 11.01 -7.21
CA ASP A 301 -24.13 10.17 -8.40
C ASP A 301 -22.67 9.74 -8.50
N GLU A 302 -21.73 10.62 -8.23
CA GLU A 302 -20.30 10.29 -8.21
C GLU A 302 -19.95 9.35 -7.07
N LEU A 303 -20.52 9.50 -5.88
CA LEU A 303 -20.31 8.56 -4.78
C LEU A 303 -20.77 7.14 -5.16
N ALA A 304 -21.93 7.03 -5.79
CA ALA A 304 -22.42 5.74 -6.29
C ALA A 304 -21.47 5.14 -7.34
N ALA A 305 -20.94 5.98 -8.22
CA ALA A 305 -19.98 5.57 -9.24
C ALA A 305 -18.61 5.17 -8.65
N VAL A 306 -18.11 5.88 -7.62
CA VAL A 306 -16.91 5.51 -6.87
C VAL A 306 -17.06 4.14 -6.21
N ARG A 307 -18.19 3.89 -5.55
CA ARG A 307 -18.48 2.59 -4.94
C ARG A 307 -18.54 1.47 -5.98
N ALA A 308 -19.18 1.72 -7.12
CA ALA A 308 -19.25 0.74 -8.21
C ALA A 308 -17.88 0.46 -8.82
N HIS A 309 -17.07 1.50 -9.03
CA HIS A 309 -15.69 1.38 -9.54
C HIS A 309 -14.83 0.47 -8.64
N TRP A 310 -14.82 0.70 -7.35
CA TRP A 310 -14.03 -0.13 -6.43
C TRP A 310 -14.56 -1.54 -6.33
N ARG A 311 -15.88 -1.74 -6.29
CA ARG A 311 -16.50 -3.07 -6.30
C ARG A 311 -16.10 -3.87 -7.53
N ASP A 312 -16.15 -3.25 -8.70
CA ASP A 312 -15.75 -3.88 -9.95
C ASP A 312 -14.25 -4.18 -9.96
N THR A 313 -13.42 -3.20 -9.64
CA THR A 313 -11.96 -3.34 -9.59
C THR A 313 -11.53 -4.48 -8.66
N LEU A 314 -12.03 -4.51 -7.43
CA LEU A 314 -11.65 -5.49 -6.42
C LEU A 314 -12.38 -6.83 -6.59
N GLY A 315 -13.28 -6.96 -7.54
CA GLY A 315 -14.08 -8.16 -7.79
C GLY A 315 -13.46 -9.15 -8.78
N GLN A 316 -12.20 -8.97 -9.19
CA GLN A 316 -11.54 -9.89 -10.12
C GLN A 316 -11.39 -11.30 -9.53
N LEU A 317 -11.07 -11.40 -8.26
CA LEU A 317 -11.05 -12.65 -7.50
C LEU A 317 -11.85 -12.48 -6.21
N ARG A 318 -12.77 -13.41 -5.97
CA ARG A 318 -13.47 -13.52 -4.69
C ARG A 318 -13.34 -14.93 -4.16
N VAL A 319 -13.01 -15.07 -2.90
CA VAL A 319 -12.84 -16.35 -2.23
C VAL A 319 -13.80 -16.49 -1.07
N ARG A 320 -14.20 -17.71 -0.80
CA ARG A 320 -14.98 -18.09 0.37
C ARG A 320 -14.36 -19.35 0.96
N THR A 321 -13.69 -19.17 2.09
CA THR A 321 -12.93 -20.23 2.76
C THR A 321 -13.47 -20.44 4.18
N PRO A 322 -13.05 -21.50 4.86
CA PRO A 322 -13.32 -21.65 6.29
C PRO A 322 -12.67 -20.60 7.20
N ASP A 323 -11.72 -19.80 6.68
CA ASP A 323 -11.08 -18.70 7.41
C ASP A 323 -11.63 -17.34 6.95
N ALA A 324 -12.60 -16.82 7.69
CA ALA A 324 -13.25 -15.55 7.39
C ALA A 324 -12.28 -14.34 7.42
N ALA A 325 -11.21 -14.38 8.19
CA ALA A 325 -10.21 -13.31 8.23
C ALA A 325 -9.38 -13.26 6.94
N THR A 326 -9.02 -14.42 6.41
CA THR A 326 -8.40 -14.53 5.08
C THR A 326 -9.34 -13.99 3.99
N ASP A 327 -10.61 -14.39 4.01
CA ASP A 327 -11.60 -13.92 3.03
C ASP A 327 -11.74 -12.39 3.04
N THR A 328 -11.81 -11.79 4.21
CA THR A 328 -11.93 -10.33 4.39
C THR A 328 -10.76 -9.59 3.74
N LEU A 329 -9.54 -10.04 3.97
CA LEU A 329 -8.36 -9.41 3.39
C LEU A 329 -8.23 -9.66 1.89
N ALA A 330 -8.41 -10.91 1.45
CA ALA A 330 -8.24 -11.30 0.05
C ALA A 330 -9.31 -10.70 -0.87
N ASN A 331 -10.54 -10.51 -0.37
CA ASN A 331 -11.67 -10.03 -1.17
C ASN A 331 -11.73 -8.50 -1.36
N GLY A 332 -10.73 -7.77 -0.89
CA GLY A 332 -10.70 -6.34 -1.17
C GLY A 332 -9.61 -5.56 -0.46
N TRP A 333 -9.49 -5.65 0.86
CA TRP A 333 -8.66 -4.73 1.65
C TRP A 333 -7.19 -4.73 1.26
N LEU A 334 -6.60 -5.88 0.93
CA LEU A 334 -5.20 -5.95 0.52
C LEU A 334 -4.95 -5.21 -0.80
N GLN A 335 -5.74 -5.49 -1.83
CA GLN A 335 -5.60 -4.78 -3.11
C GLN A 335 -6.02 -3.32 -3.02
N TYR A 336 -7.03 -3.00 -2.21
CA TYR A 336 -7.40 -1.62 -1.94
C TYR A 336 -6.24 -0.82 -1.32
N GLN A 337 -5.57 -1.39 -0.33
CA GLN A 337 -4.38 -0.78 0.27
C GLN A 337 -3.28 -0.53 -0.77
N VAL A 338 -3.00 -1.51 -1.61
CA VAL A 338 -2.00 -1.38 -2.69
C VAL A 338 -2.39 -0.28 -3.68
N LEU A 339 -3.61 -0.31 -4.20
CA LEU A 339 -4.07 0.66 -5.19
C LEU A 339 -4.17 2.07 -4.62
N ALA A 340 -4.90 2.23 -3.51
CA ALA A 340 -5.16 3.55 -2.95
C ALA A 340 -3.91 4.20 -2.35
N SER A 341 -3.19 3.48 -1.50
CA SER A 341 -2.07 4.05 -0.73
C SER A 341 -0.75 4.03 -1.48
N ARG A 342 -0.42 2.91 -2.15
CA ARG A 342 0.90 2.73 -2.77
C ARG A 342 0.95 3.24 -4.21
N ILE A 343 -0.06 2.96 -5.02
CA ILE A 343 -0.05 3.30 -6.45
C ILE A 343 -0.61 4.70 -6.69
N LEU A 344 -1.80 5.01 -6.18
CA LEU A 344 -2.47 6.28 -6.45
C LEU A 344 -1.94 7.41 -5.55
N ALA A 345 -2.08 7.30 -4.24
CA ALA A 345 -1.69 8.36 -3.30
C ALA A 345 -0.17 8.46 -3.09
N ARG A 346 0.52 7.36 -3.04
CA ARG A 346 1.92 7.27 -2.59
C ARG A 346 2.11 7.95 -1.23
N SER A 347 1.19 7.67 -0.33
CA SER A 347 1.09 8.30 0.98
C SER A 347 0.31 7.46 1.98
N GLY A 348 0.53 7.72 3.23
CA GLY A 348 -0.23 7.21 4.37
C GLY A 348 -0.14 8.18 5.54
N TYR A 349 -0.77 7.84 6.66
CA TYR A 349 -0.79 8.70 7.85
C TYR A 349 0.63 8.98 8.38
N TYR A 350 1.46 7.95 8.46
CA TYR A 350 2.80 8.01 9.06
C TYR A 350 3.90 8.44 8.09
N GLN A 351 3.61 8.45 6.80
CA GLN A 351 4.56 8.83 5.77
C GLN A 351 3.86 9.48 4.57
N SER A 352 4.11 10.77 4.36
CA SER A 352 3.64 11.55 3.22
C SER A 352 4.77 11.63 2.18
N GLY A 353 5.03 10.51 1.50
CA GLY A 353 6.19 10.36 0.62
C GLY A 353 6.06 11.08 -0.71
N GLY A 354 5.00 10.84 -1.43
CA GLY A 354 4.73 11.41 -2.77
C GLY A 354 5.64 10.90 -3.88
N ALA A 355 6.72 10.22 -3.56
CA ALA A 355 7.68 9.71 -4.50
C ALA A 355 7.23 8.39 -5.16
N PHE A 356 7.69 8.14 -6.37
CA PHE A 356 7.83 6.79 -6.88
C PHE A 356 9.14 6.20 -6.35
N GLY A 357 9.05 5.13 -5.56
CA GLY A 357 10.19 4.28 -5.22
C GLY A 357 10.41 3.26 -6.33
N PHE A 358 11.60 3.20 -6.90
CA PHE A 358 11.85 2.30 -8.06
C PHE A 358 11.50 0.85 -7.73
N ARG A 359 12.10 0.33 -6.68
CA ARG A 359 11.87 -1.02 -6.16
C ARG A 359 10.44 -1.20 -5.65
N ASP A 360 9.95 -0.24 -4.87
CA ASP A 360 8.70 -0.36 -4.13
C ASP A 360 7.49 -0.42 -5.06
N GLN A 361 7.38 0.51 -6.00
CA GLN A 361 6.27 0.54 -6.95
C GLN A 361 6.26 -0.66 -7.90
N LEU A 362 7.42 -1.15 -8.30
CA LEU A 362 7.53 -2.35 -9.13
C LEU A 362 7.00 -3.58 -8.39
N GLN A 363 7.40 -3.78 -7.14
CA GLN A 363 6.90 -4.91 -6.34
C GLN A 363 5.40 -4.80 -6.09
N ASP A 364 4.91 -3.64 -5.71
CA ASP A 364 3.49 -3.44 -5.40
C ASP A 364 2.61 -3.64 -6.64
N ALA A 365 3.08 -3.24 -7.82
CA ALA A 365 2.39 -3.47 -9.07
C ALA A 365 2.11 -4.96 -9.35
N MET A 366 2.99 -5.86 -8.87
CA MET A 366 2.80 -7.29 -9.07
C MET A 366 1.51 -7.84 -8.42
N ALA A 367 1.02 -7.21 -7.37
CA ALA A 367 -0.23 -7.61 -6.71
C ALA A 367 -1.49 -7.32 -7.54
N VAL A 368 -1.39 -6.44 -8.53
CA VAL A 368 -2.55 -6.01 -9.34
C VAL A 368 -2.47 -6.45 -10.80
N MET A 369 -1.60 -7.40 -11.12
CA MET A 369 -1.42 -7.90 -12.49
C MET A 369 -2.69 -8.47 -13.13
N ASN A 370 -3.57 -9.09 -12.34
CA ASN A 370 -4.84 -9.63 -12.83
C ASN A 370 -6.00 -8.63 -12.74
N THR A 371 -5.87 -7.62 -11.89
CA THR A 371 -6.92 -6.63 -11.60
C THR A 371 -6.80 -5.40 -12.48
N ARG A 372 -5.59 -4.88 -12.62
CA ARG A 372 -5.25 -3.64 -13.35
C ARG A 372 -3.93 -3.80 -14.12
N PRO A 373 -3.84 -4.73 -15.08
CA PRO A 373 -2.61 -5.00 -15.82
C PRO A 373 -2.06 -3.77 -16.55
N GLU A 374 -2.91 -2.84 -16.96
CA GLU A 374 -2.51 -1.59 -17.59
C GLU A 374 -1.69 -0.68 -16.65
N LEU A 375 -1.98 -0.68 -15.36
CA LEU A 375 -1.18 0.06 -14.37
C LEU A 375 0.21 -0.57 -14.19
N VAL A 376 0.29 -1.89 -14.24
CA VAL A 376 1.55 -2.62 -14.17
C VAL A 376 2.42 -2.31 -15.39
N ARG A 377 1.84 -2.40 -16.59
CA ARG A 377 2.51 -2.06 -17.86
C ARG A 377 3.04 -0.63 -17.84
N ALA A 378 2.21 0.31 -17.41
CA ALA A 378 2.60 1.71 -17.28
C ALA A 378 3.75 1.90 -16.26
N GLN A 379 3.73 1.16 -15.15
CA GLN A 379 4.79 1.23 -14.14
C GLN A 379 6.11 0.67 -14.64
N LEU A 380 6.11 -0.43 -15.38
CA LEU A 380 7.33 -0.96 -16.00
C LEU A 380 7.99 0.08 -16.91
N LEU A 381 7.22 0.71 -17.79
CA LEU A 381 7.73 1.73 -18.71
C LEU A 381 8.14 3.01 -17.98
N ARG A 382 7.42 3.41 -16.94
CA ARG A 382 7.79 4.53 -16.08
C ARG A 382 9.12 4.28 -15.39
N SER A 383 9.32 3.10 -14.84
CA SER A 383 10.57 2.73 -14.19
C SER A 383 11.73 2.68 -15.17
N ALA A 384 11.53 2.15 -16.38
CA ALA A 384 12.54 2.14 -17.41
C ALA A 384 13.04 3.56 -17.77
N ARG A 385 12.16 4.57 -17.78
CA ARG A 385 12.53 5.98 -17.99
C ARG A 385 13.38 6.59 -16.87
N HIS A 386 13.49 5.91 -15.74
CA HIS A 386 14.29 6.34 -14.59
C HIS A 386 15.56 5.49 -14.39
N GLN A 387 15.99 4.80 -15.46
CA GLN A 387 17.26 4.10 -15.55
C GLN A 387 18.29 4.99 -16.24
N PHE A 388 19.48 5.08 -15.66
CA PHE A 388 20.62 5.76 -16.28
C PHE A 388 21.25 4.91 -17.40
N ARG A 389 21.97 5.56 -18.31
CA ARG A 389 22.70 4.89 -19.40
C ARG A 389 23.60 3.76 -18.89
N GLU A 390 24.18 3.94 -17.72
CA GLU A 390 25.09 2.99 -17.07
C GLU A 390 24.39 1.74 -16.56
N GLY A 391 23.07 1.76 -16.48
CA GLY A 391 22.23 0.64 -16.05
C GLY A 391 21.69 0.72 -14.62
N ASP A 392 22.29 1.58 -13.78
CA ASP A 392 21.73 1.89 -12.47
C ASP A 392 20.49 2.80 -12.58
N VAL A 393 19.80 3.04 -11.47
CA VAL A 393 18.49 3.70 -11.49
C VAL A 393 18.40 4.79 -10.42
N GLN A 394 17.39 5.66 -10.55
CA GLN A 394 16.97 6.49 -9.42
C GLN A 394 16.31 5.58 -8.39
N HIS A 395 16.75 5.65 -7.15
CA HIS A 395 16.15 4.92 -6.02
C HIS A 395 14.71 5.35 -5.79
N TRP A 396 14.45 6.66 -5.83
CA TRP A 396 13.13 7.26 -5.86
C TRP A 396 13.18 8.63 -6.54
N TRP A 397 12.01 9.11 -7.01
CA TRP A 397 11.85 10.44 -7.61
C TRP A 397 10.47 11.01 -7.34
N HIS A 398 10.39 12.36 -7.32
CA HIS A 398 9.13 13.08 -7.18
C HIS A 398 8.56 13.50 -8.54
N PRO A 399 7.35 13.01 -8.94
CA PRO A 399 6.65 13.57 -10.07
C PRO A 399 6.05 14.95 -9.72
N PRO A 400 5.80 15.83 -10.70
CA PRO A 400 6.09 15.69 -12.12
C PRO A 400 7.51 16.07 -12.50
N ALA A 401 8.27 16.75 -11.64
CA ALA A 401 9.60 17.28 -11.96
C ALA A 401 10.65 16.18 -12.22
N GLY A 402 10.45 14.99 -11.67
CA GLY A 402 11.38 13.87 -11.83
C GLY A 402 12.68 14.01 -11.01
N LYS A 403 12.75 14.99 -10.12
CA LYS A 403 13.88 15.14 -9.22
C LYS A 403 13.96 13.96 -8.26
N GLY A 404 15.11 13.30 -8.19
CA GLY A 404 15.24 12.07 -7.47
C GLY A 404 16.66 11.76 -7.01
N VAL A 405 16.82 10.63 -6.36
CA VAL A 405 18.06 10.20 -5.73
C VAL A 405 18.70 9.07 -6.52
N ARG A 406 19.94 9.30 -6.96
CA ARG A 406 20.84 8.26 -7.46
C ARG A 406 21.66 7.71 -6.29
N THR A 407 21.70 6.40 -6.14
CA THR A 407 22.37 5.71 -5.03
C THR A 407 23.25 4.56 -5.51
N ARG A 408 23.95 3.91 -4.58
CA ARG A 408 24.67 2.65 -4.80
C ARG A 408 23.90 1.44 -4.26
N ILE A 409 22.60 1.57 -3.99
CA ILE A 409 21.76 0.45 -3.58
C ILE A 409 21.73 -0.57 -4.71
N SER A 410 22.00 -1.82 -4.36
CA SER A 410 22.38 -2.82 -5.35
C SER A 410 21.24 -3.68 -5.88
N ASP A 411 20.07 -3.66 -5.27
CA ASP A 411 18.93 -4.46 -5.71
C ASP A 411 17.90 -3.69 -6.55
N ASP A 412 17.81 -2.38 -6.39
CA ASP A 412 16.77 -1.55 -7.02
C ASP A 412 16.57 -1.86 -8.51
N LEU A 413 17.65 -1.83 -9.25
CA LEU A 413 17.65 -2.00 -10.71
C LEU A 413 17.18 -3.40 -11.15
N LEU A 414 17.39 -4.40 -10.32
CA LEU A 414 17.04 -5.80 -10.63
C LEU A 414 15.56 -6.07 -10.58
N TRP A 415 14.80 -5.24 -9.86
CA TRP A 415 13.34 -5.36 -9.83
C TRP A 415 12.70 -5.06 -11.18
N LEU A 416 13.34 -4.27 -12.04
CA LEU A 416 12.80 -4.03 -13.39
C LEU A 416 12.78 -5.30 -14.24
N PRO A 417 13.89 -6.02 -14.48
CA PRO A 417 13.84 -7.27 -15.24
C PRO A 417 13.02 -8.35 -14.53
N TRP A 418 13.05 -8.43 -13.20
CA TRP A 418 12.27 -9.40 -12.45
C TRP A 418 10.76 -9.18 -12.65
N CYS A 419 10.28 -7.96 -12.45
CA CYS A 419 8.87 -7.60 -12.63
C CYS A 419 8.44 -7.69 -14.09
N THR A 420 9.31 -7.37 -15.04
CA THR A 420 9.03 -7.54 -16.47
C THR A 420 8.80 -9.02 -16.81
N ALA A 421 9.65 -9.91 -16.33
CA ALA A 421 9.48 -11.34 -16.54
C ALA A 421 8.19 -11.86 -15.90
N GLU A 422 7.87 -11.46 -14.66
CA GLU A 422 6.63 -11.82 -13.99
C GLU A 422 5.39 -11.31 -14.73
N TYR A 423 5.41 -10.06 -15.18
CA TYR A 423 4.31 -9.48 -15.94
C TYR A 423 4.05 -10.26 -17.24
N VAL A 424 5.09 -10.56 -18.00
CA VAL A 424 4.96 -11.36 -19.25
C VAL A 424 4.47 -12.76 -18.96
N ARG A 425 4.97 -13.40 -17.92
CA ARG A 425 4.53 -14.75 -17.51
C ARG A 425 3.03 -14.75 -17.17
N VAL A 426 2.57 -13.79 -16.37
CA VAL A 426 1.18 -13.73 -15.92
C VAL A 426 0.23 -13.31 -17.01
N THR A 427 0.56 -12.24 -17.74
CA THR A 427 -0.36 -11.64 -18.73
C THR A 427 -0.26 -12.22 -20.13
N GLY A 428 0.90 -12.79 -20.50
CA GLY A 428 1.21 -13.17 -21.86
C GLY A 428 1.51 -12.01 -22.80
N ASP A 429 1.58 -10.76 -22.29
CA ASP A 429 1.88 -9.56 -23.07
C ASP A 429 3.39 -9.47 -23.37
N THR A 430 3.85 -10.18 -24.38
CA THR A 430 5.23 -10.12 -24.85
C THR A 430 5.54 -8.82 -25.60
N ALA A 431 4.53 -8.10 -26.09
CA ALA A 431 4.70 -6.86 -26.83
C ALA A 431 5.30 -5.75 -25.96
N VAL A 432 5.11 -5.78 -24.64
CA VAL A 432 5.73 -4.83 -23.73
C VAL A 432 7.26 -4.82 -23.82
N LEU A 433 7.88 -5.95 -24.17
CA LEU A 433 9.32 -6.09 -24.28
C LEU A 433 9.91 -5.21 -25.39
N ASP A 434 9.13 -4.89 -26.41
CA ASP A 434 9.54 -4.07 -27.55
C ASP A 434 9.17 -2.58 -27.41
N GLU A 435 8.44 -2.24 -26.36
CA GLU A 435 8.16 -0.84 -26.01
C GLU A 435 9.45 -0.11 -25.67
N THR A 436 9.59 1.12 -26.17
CA THR A 436 10.82 1.91 -26.00
C THR A 436 10.68 2.97 -24.92
N ALA A 437 11.75 3.18 -24.19
CA ALA A 437 11.89 4.24 -23.21
C ALA A 437 13.28 4.90 -23.30
N PRO A 438 13.37 6.23 -23.09
CA PRO A 438 14.66 6.90 -23.01
C PRO A 438 15.39 6.56 -21.72
N PHE A 439 16.73 6.61 -21.76
CA PHE A 439 17.55 6.57 -20.55
C PHE A 439 17.67 7.94 -19.91
N LEU A 440 18.05 7.97 -18.63
CA LEU A 440 18.46 9.18 -17.97
C LEU A 440 19.95 9.46 -18.15
N GLU A 441 20.28 10.74 -18.11
CA GLU A 441 21.64 11.27 -17.98
C GLU A 441 21.71 12.12 -16.70
N GLY A 442 22.67 11.82 -15.85
CA GLY A 442 22.91 12.53 -14.60
C GLY A 442 24.34 12.34 -14.16
N ARG A 443 24.75 13.12 -13.17
CA ARG A 443 26.10 13.05 -12.63
C ARG A 443 26.32 11.68 -11.96
N PRO A 444 27.38 10.95 -12.34
CA PRO A 444 27.74 9.75 -11.58
C PRO A 444 28.18 10.11 -10.15
N LEU A 445 28.02 9.16 -9.23
CA LEU A 445 28.47 9.32 -7.86
C LEU A 445 30.00 9.36 -7.80
N ALA A 446 30.56 10.32 -7.04
CA ALA A 446 31.97 10.31 -6.70
C ALA A 446 32.31 9.12 -5.79
N ALA A 447 33.60 8.77 -5.66
CA ALA A 447 34.01 7.57 -4.96
C ALA A 447 33.60 7.55 -3.46
N ASP A 448 33.50 8.73 -2.85
CA ASP A 448 33.14 8.96 -1.46
C ASP A 448 31.65 9.33 -1.26
N GLU A 449 30.85 9.40 -2.30
CA GLU A 449 29.42 9.72 -2.23
C GLU A 449 28.56 8.45 -2.11
N GLU A 450 27.62 8.44 -1.17
CA GLU A 450 26.61 7.41 -1.05
C GLU A 450 25.40 7.68 -1.95
N SER A 451 25.04 8.96 -2.16
CA SER A 451 23.89 9.37 -2.95
C SER A 451 24.01 10.79 -3.49
N VAL A 452 23.25 11.07 -4.54
CA VAL A 452 23.07 12.43 -5.07
C VAL A 452 21.59 12.67 -5.37
N TYR A 453 21.10 13.82 -4.93
CA TYR A 453 19.72 14.27 -5.19
C TYR A 453 19.75 15.37 -6.26
N GLU A 454 19.26 15.05 -7.45
CA GLU A 454 19.28 15.96 -8.58
C GLU A 454 18.10 15.75 -9.53
N GLU A 455 17.88 16.70 -10.41
CA GLU A 455 16.99 16.56 -11.55
C GLU A 455 17.79 15.97 -12.73
N ALA A 456 17.62 14.68 -12.95
CA ALA A 456 18.21 14.00 -14.10
C ALA A 456 17.44 14.33 -15.38
N ARG A 457 18.11 14.23 -16.54
CA ARG A 457 17.51 14.55 -17.83
C ARG A 457 17.32 13.30 -18.67
N ALA A 458 16.22 13.26 -19.41
CA ALA A 458 16.03 12.24 -20.43
C ALA A 458 17.04 12.46 -21.56
N THR A 459 17.67 11.37 -22.02
CA THR A 459 18.59 11.39 -23.15
C THR A 459 17.85 11.16 -24.46
N PRO A 460 18.45 11.50 -25.62
CA PRO A 460 17.95 11.06 -26.92
C PRO A 460 18.09 9.55 -27.15
N GLU A 461 18.92 8.86 -26.38
CA GLU A 461 19.10 7.41 -26.46
C GLU A 461 17.90 6.72 -25.83
N SER A 462 17.23 5.88 -26.61
CA SER A 462 16.11 5.06 -26.18
C SER A 462 16.39 3.60 -26.54
N ALA A 463 15.86 2.70 -25.73
CA ALA A 463 15.94 1.28 -26.00
C ALA A 463 14.63 0.59 -25.60
N SER A 464 14.46 -0.67 -26.01
CA SER A 464 13.32 -1.48 -25.61
C SER A 464 13.35 -1.80 -24.11
N LEU A 465 12.19 -2.08 -23.52
CA LEU A 465 12.10 -2.56 -22.13
C LEU A 465 13.00 -3.80 -21.92
N TYR A 466 13.05 -4.68 -22.91
CA TYR A 466 13.94 -5.85 -22.89
C TYR A 466 15.42 -5.43 -22.73
N GLU A 467 15.89 -4.45 -23.52
CA GLU A 467 17.26 -3.94 -23.39
C GLU A 467 17.50 -3.22 -22.05
N HIS A 468 16.51 -2.49 -21.52
CA HIS A 468 16.59 -1.91 -20.18
C HIS A 468 16.81 -2.99 -19.11
N GLY A 469 16.12 -4.13 -19.23
CA GLY A 469 16.31 -5.29 -18.36
C GLY A 469 17.70 -5.91 -18.48
N LEU A 470 18.20 -6.12 -19.70
CA LEU A 470 19.55 -6.63 -19.94
C LEU A 470 20.62 -5.70 -19.38
N ARG A 471 20.44 -4.39 -19.54
CA ARG A 471 21.39 -3.39 -19.05
C ARG A 471 21.44 -3.37 -17.51
N ALA A 472 20.30 -3.54 -16.85
CA ALA A 472 20.22 -3.71 -15.39
C ALA A 472 20.97 -4.97 -14.93
N LEU A 473 20.74 -6.09 -15.59
CA LEU A 473 21.43 -7.34 -15.28
C LEU A 473 22.94 -7.22 -15.46
N ARG A 474 23.41 -6.69 -16.60
CA ARG A 474 24.83 -6.49 -16.86
C ARG A 474 25.49 -5.58 -15.83
N HIS A 475 24.81 -4.52 -15.41
CA HIS A 475 25.31 -3.62 -14.36
C HIS A 475 25.45 -4.33 -13.01
N SER A 476 24.62 -5.31 -12.73
CA SER A 476 24.62 -6.06 -11.47
C SER A 476 25.64 -7.20 -11.40
N LEU A 477 26.27 -7.57 -12.51
CA LEU A 477 27.29 -8.61 -12.57
C LEU A 477 28.65 -8.08 -12.07
N ARG A 478 28.67 -7.63 -10.82
CA ARG A 478 29.86 -7.14 -10.10
C ARG A 478 30.01 -7.94 -8.82
N PHE A 479 31.10 -8.68 -8.71
CA PHE A 479 31.30 -9.67 -7.67
C PHE A 479 32.50 -9.35 -6.80
N GLY A 480 32.44 -9.77 -5.55
CA GLY A 480 33.52 -9.70 -4.58
C GLY A 480 34.35 -10.97 -4.52
N ALA A 481 35.07 -11.13 -3.42
CA ALA A 481 36.06 -12.21 -3.24
C ALA A 481 35.43 -13.62 -3.23
N HIS A 482 34.18 -13.74 -2.87
CA HIS A 482 33.44 -15.02 -2.83
C HIS A 482 32.63 -15.29 -4.11
N GLY A 483 32.74 -14.41 -5.12
CA GLY A 483 31.93 -14.51 -6.33
C GLY A 483 30.45 -14.23 -6.09
N LEU A 484 30.14 -13.45 -5.06
CA LEU A 484 28.80 -12.97 -4.75
C LEU A 484 28.68 -11.49 -5.12
N PRO A 485 27.47 -10.99 -5.45
CA PRO A 485 27.29 -9.61 -5.87
C PRO A 485 27.64 -8.62 -4.76
N LEU A 486 28.25 -7.50 -5.15
CA LEU A 486 28.61 -6.42 -4.24
C LEU A 486 27.34 -5.79 -3.65
N ILE A 487 27.33 -5.56 -2.32
CA ILE A 487 26.20 -4.96 -1.63
C ILE A 487 26.06 -3.46 -1.86
N GLY A 488 27.15 -2.76 -2.24
CA GLY A 488 27.13 -1.32 -2.49
C GLY A 488 26.71 -0.50 -1.27
N GLY A 489 25.78 0.41 -1.47
CA GLY A 489 25.17 1.24 -0.42
C GLY A 489 23.97 0.61 0.26
N GLY A 490 23.91 -0.71 0.34
CA GLY A 490 22.80 -1.52 0.81
C GLY A 490 22.17 -2.35 -0.31
N ASP A 491 21.38 -3.33 0.10
CA ASP A 491 20.53 -4.13 -0.79
C ASP A 491 19.04 -3.83 -0.50
N TRP A 492 18.14 -4.83 -0.52
CA TRP A 492 16.75 -4.64 -0.11
C TRP A 492 16.62 -4.00 1.28
N ASN A 493 17.58 -4.26 2.17
CA ASN A 493 17.70 -3.56 3.45
C ASN A 493 18.61 -2.34 3.30
N ASP A 494 18.02 -1.19 2.99
CA ASP A 494 18.70 0.10 2.84
C ASP A 494 19.52 0.48 4.09
N GLY A 495 19.12 0.00 5.26
CA GLY A 495 19.76 0.27 6.53
C GLY A 495 21.12 -0.40 6.70
N MET A 496 21.47 -1.36 5.84
CA MET A 496 22.79 -1.98 5.80
C MET A 496 23.77 -1.24 4.88
N ASN A 497 23.69 0.07 4.86
CA ASN A 497 24.39 0.93 3.88
C ASN A 497 25.90 1.07 4.10
N ARG A 498 26.45 0.51 5.18
CA ARG A 498 27.90 0.62 5.48
C ARG A 498 28.68 -0.67 5.34
N LEU A 499 28.04 -1.77 4.96
CA LEU A 499 28.74 -3.06 4.79
C LEU A 499 29.68 -3.07 3.58
N GLY A 500 29.38 -2.29 2.53
CA GLY A 500 30.09 -2.29 1.26
C GLY A 500 30.62 -0.94 0.81
N LEU A 501 30.89 0.02 1.70
CA LEU A 501 31.36 1.37 1.34
C LEU A 501 32.70 1.38 0.57
N ALA A 502 33.62 0.46 0.89
CA ALA A 502 34.90 0.31 0.20
C ALA A 502 34.78 -0.54 -1.10
N GLY A 503 33.59 -0.95 -1.49
CA GLY A 503 33.37 -1.70 -2.73
C GLY A 503 33.79 -3.17 -2.67
N ARG A 504 33.91 -3.79 -1.51
CA ARG A 504 34.27 -5.20 -1.32
C ARG A 504 33.19 -6.04 -0.66
N GLY A 505 32.28 -5.41 0.12
CA GLY A 505 31.20 -6.12 0.80
C GLY A 505 30.26 -6.79 -0.19
N GLU A 506 29.80 -7.99 0.16
CA GLU A 506 28.97 -8.85 -0.69
C GLU A 506 27.66 -9.18 0.00
N SER A 507 26.56 -9.27 -0.78
CA SER A 507 25.24 -9.67 -0.28
C SER A 507 24.92 -11.10 -0.69
N VAL A 508 24.66 -11.94 0.28
CA VAL A 508 24.17 -13.32 0.05
C VAL A 508 22.73 -13.28 -0.47
N TRP A 509 21.86 -12.50 0.18
CA TRP A 509 20.48 -12.36 -0.28
C TRP A 509 20.42 -11.85 -1.73
N LEU A 510 21.18 -10.81 -2.07
CA LEU A 510 21.24 -10.29 -3.43
C LEU A 510 21.72 -11.36 -4.43
N GLY A 511 22.64 -12.22 -4.01
CA GLY A 511 23.09 -13.36 -4.81
C GLY A 511 21.94 -14.31 -5.14
N MET A 512 21.08 -14.61 -4.17
CA MET A 512 19.90 -15.44 -4.38
C MET A 512 18.88 -14.74 -5.29
N PHE A 513 18.63 -13.45 -5.06
CA PHE A 513 17.73 -12.68 -5.89
C PHE A 513 18.25 -12.53 -7.32
N LEU A 514 19.52 -12.21 -7.50
CA LEU A 514 20.15 -12.12 -8.83
C LEU A 514 20.08 -13.45 -9.58
N HIS A 515 20.29 -14.57 -8.89
CA HIS A 515 20.13 -15.90 -9.47
C HIS A 515 18.73 -16.09 -10.06
N ASP A 516 17.69 -15.77 -9.29
CA ASP A 516 16.30 -15.86 -9.75
C ASP A 516 16.00 -14.94 -10.94
N VAL A 517 16.51 -13.70 -10.90
CA VAL A 517 16.34 -12.74 -12.01
C VAL A 517 17.03 -13.25 -13.28
N LEU A 518 18.25 -13.76 -13.15
CA LEU A 518 19.02 -14.31 -14.29
C LEU A 518 18.29 -15.48 -14.93
N GLU A 519 17.75 -16.42 -14.14
CA GLU A 519 16.99 -17.56 -14.67
C GLU A 519 15.74 -17.11 -15.39
N LYS A 520 14.92 -16.27 -14.76
CA LYS A 520 13.68 -15.74 -15.36
C LYS A 520 13.96 -14.97 -16.66
N PHE A 521 14.98 -14.18 -16.68
CA PHE A 521 15.33 -13.39 -17.87
C PHE A 521 15.99 -14.24 -18.97
N ALA A 522 16.73 -15.27 -18.59
CA ALA A 522 17.24 -16.28 -19.53
C ALA A 522 16.09 -16.99 -20.26
N GLU A 523 15.01 -17.31 -19.57
CA GLU A 523 13.80 -17.89 -20.20
C GLU A 523 13.16 -16.90 -21.18
N LEU A 524 13.04 -15.61 -20.84
CA LEU A 524 12.57 -14.59 -21.77
C LEU A 524 13.45 -14.46 -23.00
N ALA A 525 14.78 -14.45 -22.80
CA ALA A 525 15.74 -14.38 -23.89
C ALA A 525 15.68 -15.60 -24.79
N ALA A 526 15.56 -16.79 -24.23
CA ALA A 526 15.38 -18.03 -24.98
C ALA A 526 14.09 -18.02 -25.83
N ALA A 527 13.00 -17.53 -25.27
CA ALA A 527 11.73 -17.38 -25.99
C ALA A 527 11.82 -16.37 -27.18
N ARG A 528 12.81 -15.51 -27.17
CA ARG A 528 13.10 -14.55 -28.26
C ARG A 528 14.21 -15.02 -29.20
N ASP A 529 14.69 -16.25 -29.05
CA ASP A 529 15.84 -16.80 -29.79
C ASP A 529 17.11 -15.93 -29.63
N ASP A 530 17.24 -15.23 -28.49
CA ASP A 530 18.42 -14.38 -28.21
C ASP A 530 19.54 -15.25 -27.62
N PRO A 531 20.74 -15.27 -28.22
CA PRO A 531 21.88 -16.06 -27.73
C PRO A 531 22.36 -15.66 -26.33
N VAL A 532 21.99 -14.47 -25.83
CA VAL A 532 22.30 -14.04 -24.46
C VAL A 532 21.67 -14.98 -23.41
N ALA A 533 20.62 -15.74 -23.75
CA ALA A 533 19.98 -16.73 -22.87
C ALA A 533 21.00 -17.70 -22.26
N GLY A 534 21.94 -18.21 -23.08
CA GLY A 534 22.98 -19.12 -22.61
C GLY A 534 23.97 -18.44 -21.64
N GLU A 535 24.31 -17.19 -21.85
CA GLU A 535 25.18 -16.41 -20.96
C GLU A 535 24.53 -16.16 -19.60
N LEU A 536 23.24 -15.78 -19.62
CA LEU A 536 22.48 -15.54 -18.40
C LEU A 536 22.29 -16.83 -17.59
N ALA A 537 21.97 -17.96 -18.24
CA ALA A 537 21.83 -19.25 -17.58
C ALA A 537 23.16 -19.73 -16.98
N ALA A 538 24.28 -19.53 -17.67
CA ALA A 538 25.62 -19.87 -17.16
C ALA A 538 25.97 -19.00 -15.93
N ALA A 539 25.68 -17.70 -15.97
CA ALA A 539 25.90 -16.80 -14.84
C ALA A 539 25.04 -17.19 -13.62
N ALA A 540 23.78 -17.57 -13.84
CA ALA A 540 22.91 -18.07 -12.77
C ALA A 540 23.47 -19.34 -12.12
N SER A 541 23.93 -20.30 -12.92
CA SER A 541 24.51 -21.55 -12.44
C SER A 541 25.81 -21.33 -11.64
N GLU A 542 26.69 -20.48 -12.13
CA GLU A 542 27.93 -20.11 -11.42
C GLU A 542 27.64 -19.45 -10.07
N LEU A 543 26.68 -18.51 -10.06
CA LEU A 543 26.27 -17.82 -8.84
C LEU A 543 25.67 -18.78 -7.82
N ALA A 544 24.80 -19.70 -8.23
CA ALA A 544 24.27 -20.75 -7.36
C ALA A 544 25.39 -21.61 -6.75
N GLY A 545 26.41 -21.97 -7.54
CA GLY A 545 27.60 -22.69 -7.08
C GLY A 545 28.40 -21.89 -6.05
N ASN A 546 28.56 -20.58 -6.24
CA ASN A 546 29.26 -19.70 -5.29
C ASN A 546 28.48 -19.56 -3.98
N LEU A 547 27.16 -19.44 -4.05
CA LEU A 547 26.29 -19.42 -2.86
C LEU A 547 26.43 -20.71 -2.04
N GLN A 548 26.42 -21.87 -2.70
CA GLN A 548 26.59 -23.16 -2.02
C GLN A 548 27.98 -23.34 -1.39
N ARG A 549 29.02 -22.79 -2.02
CA ARG A 549 30.40 -22.90 -1.50
C ARG A 549 30.68 -21.94 -0.35
N HIS A 550 30.16 -20.74 -0.39
CA HIS A 550 30.62 -19.63 0.46
C HIS A 550 29.54 -19.11 1.43
N ALA A 551 28.26 -19.32 1.18
CA ALA A 551 27.20 -18.73 1.98
C ALA A 551 26.60 -19.67 3.04
N TRP A 552 26.99 -20.94 3.09
CA TRP A 552 26.47 -21.90 4.07
C TRP A 552 27.25 -21.88 5.36
N ASP A 553 26.58 -21.67 6.51
CA ASP A 553 27.17 -21.58 7.86
C ASP A 553 26.82 -22.78 8.74
N GLY A 554 26.65 -23.95 8.15
CA GLY A 554 26.40 -25.22 8.86
C GLY A 554 24.93 -25.54 9.08
N ASP A 555 24.13 -24.60 9.54
CA ASP A 555 22.70 -24.76 9.81
C ASP A 555 21.82 -23.81 9.02
N TRP A 556 22.34 -22.71 8.49
CA TRP A 556 21.63 -21.72 7.69
C TRP A 556 22.57 -20.95 6.77
N TYR A 557 21.99 -20.12 5.88
CA TYR A 557 22.75 -19.24 4.98
C TYR A 557 23.10 -17.93 5.68
N LEU A 558 24.34 -17.46 5.43
CA LEU A 558 24.81 -16.12 5.82
C LEU A 558 23.95 -15.03 5.19
N ARG A 559 23.99 -13.82 5.78
CA ARG A 559 23.32 -12.66 5.23
C ARG A 559 24.20 -11.86 4.27
N ALA A 560 25.42 -11.60 4.66
CA ALA A 560 26.37 -10.76 3.90
C ALA A 560 27.80 -10.93 4.41
N TRP A 561 28.72 -10.33 3.64
CA TRP A 561 30.12 -10.09 4.04
C TRP A 561 30.36 -8.59 4.02
N ASN A 562 30.98 -8.02 5.04
CA ASN A 562 31.38 -6.62 4.99
C ASN A 562 32.69 -6.40 4.23
N ASP A 563 33.10 -5.14 4.07
CA ASP A 563 34.35 -4.76 3.38
C ASP A 563 35.62 -5.38 3.99
N ASP A 564 35.59 -5.73 5.27
CA ASP A 564 36.73 -6.35 5.99
C ASP A 564 36.71 -7.89 5.95
N GLY A 565 35.77 -8.47 5.21
CA GLY A 565 35.58 -9.91 5.09
C GLY A 565 34.96 -10.57 6.32
N ILE A 566 34.25 -9.81 7.16
CA ILE A 566 33.49 -10.32 8.30
C ILE A 566 32.12 -10.75 7.83
N ALA A 567 31.73 -11.99 8.18
CA ALA A 567 30.41 -12.52 7.87
C ALA A 567 29.33 -11.95 8.81
N ILE A 568 28.18 -11.60 8.24
CA ILE A 568 26.97 -11.20 8.93
C ILE A 568 25.90 -12.29 8.71
N GLY A 569 25.12 -12.60 9.73
CA GLY A 569 24.15 -13.70 9.66
C GLY A 569 24.78 -15.06 9.95
N SER A 570 25.88 -15.10 10.68
CA SER A 570 26.60 -16.30 11.11
C SER A 570 26.31 -16.64 12.57
N ALA A 571 26.30 -17.91 12.89
CA ALA A 571 26.27 -18.40 14.28
C ALA A 571 27.43 -17.82 15.14
N ALA A 572 28.53 -17.42 14.49
CA ALA A 572 29.69 -16.78 15.13
C ALA A 572 29.53 -15.27 15.32
N SER A 573 28.51 -14.62 14.73
CA SER A 573 28.25 -13.20 14.89
C SER A 573 27.74 -12.89 16.31
N ASP A 574 28.09 -11.71 16.86
CA ASP A 574 27.57 -11.26 18.14
C ASP A 574 26.08 -10.91 18.06
N GLU A 575 25.71 -10.20 17.02
CA GLU A 575 24.35 -9.77 16.71
C GLU A 575 24.03 -10.08 15.25
N CYS A 576 22.75 -10.12 14.86
CA CYS A 576 22.30 -10.58 13.55
C CYS A 576 22.91 -11.94 13.18
N ARG A 577 22.67 -12.95 14.01
CA ARG A 577 23.20 -14.30 13.78
C ARG A 577 22.50 -15.05 12.67
N ILE A 578 21.21 -14.80 12.52
CA ILE A 578 20.36 -15.37 11.47
C ILE A 578 19.41 -14.32 10.95
N ASP A 579 19.32 -14.21 9.63
CA ASP A 579 18.43 -13.27 8.92
C ASP A 579 17.44 -14.07 8.07
N SER A 580 16.15 -13.74 8.18
CA SER A 580 15.07 -14.49 7.53
C SER A 580 15.16 -14.48 6.01
N ILE A 581 15.59 -13.35 5.39
CA ILE A 581 15.53 -13.22 3.93
C ILE A 581 16.57 -14.11 3.23
N ALA A 582 17.71 -14.39 3.83
CA ALA A 582 18.68 -15.34 3.28
C ALA A 582 18.15 -16.78 3.32
N GLN A 583 17.30 -17.12 4.29
CA GLN A 583 16.70 -18.45 4.40
C GLN A 583 15.50 -18.58 3.45
N SER A 584 14.55 -17.67 3.51
CA SER A 584 13.37 -17.71 2.65
C SER A 584 13.72 -17.67 1.16
N TRP A 585 14.65 -16.81 0.77
CA TRP A 585 15.05 -16.69 -0.62
C TRP A 585 15.88 -17.84 -1.16
N SER A 586 16.51 -18.66 -0.30
CA SER A 586 17.12 -19.91 -0.76
C SER A 586 16.11 -20.83 -1.45
N VAL A 587 14.86 -20.82 -0.94
CA VAL A 587 13.74 -21.57 -1.50
C VAL A 587 13.06 -20.79 -2.63
N LEU A 588 12.79 -19.51 -2.43
CA LEU A 588 12.10 -18.68 -3.42
C LEU A 588 12.88 -18.57 -4.73
N ALA A 589 14.19 -18.42 -4.64
CA ALA A 589 15.09 -18.41 -5.79
C ALA A 589 15.43 -19.80 -6.36
N GLY A 590 14.97 -20.89 -5.72
CA GLY A 590 15.17 -22.23 -6.23
C GLY A 590 16.62 -22.73 -6.16
N LEU A 591 17.38 -22.41 -5.10
CA LEU A 591 18.73 -22.96 -4.93
C LEU A 591 18.71 -24.48 -4.92
N PRO A 592 19.70 -25.15 -5.56
CA PRO A 592 19.62 -26.57 -5.87
C PRO A 592 19.75 -27.52 -4.67
N ASP A 593 20.38 -27.12 -3.57
CA ASP A 593 20.54 -27.97 -2.39
C ASP A 593 19.30 -27.94 -1.49
N ARG A 594 18.33 -28.79 -1.82
CA ARG A 594 17.08 -28.90 -1.05
C ARG A 594 17.29 -29.22 0.42
N ALA A 595 18.27 -30.06 0.75
CA ALA A 595 18.51 -30.42 2.15
C ALA A 595 19.00 -29.23 2.99
N ARG A 596 19.89 -28.40 2.43
CA ARG A 596 20.29 -27.14 3.06
C ARG A 596 19.14 -26.15 3.16
N ASN A 597 18.34 -26.02 2.11
CA ASN A 597 17.18 -25.14 2.11
C ASN A 597 16.17 -25.52 3.20
N GLU A 598 15.85 -26.80 3.37
CA GLU A 598 14.96 -27.28 4.43
C GLU A 598 15.56 -27.03 5.82
N ARG A 599 16.84 -27.28 6.01
CA ARG A 599 17.52 -27.01 7.27
C ARG A 599 17.54 -25.52 7.60
N ALA A 600 17.73 -24.66 6.60
CA ALA A 600 17.64 -23.21 6.76
C ALA A 600 16.24 -22.76 7.17
N LEU A 601 15.19 -23.35 6.60
CA LEU A 601 13.81 -23.08 7.01
C LEU A 601 13.56 -23.51 8.45
N ASP A 602 14.06 -24.67 8.87
CA ASP A 602 13.93 -25.13 10.25
C ASP A 602 14.62 -24.17 11.24
N ALA A 603 15.85 -23.76 10.94
CA ALA A 603 16.58 -22.79 11.75
C ALA A 603 15.86 -21.44 11.83
N MET A 604 15.30 -20.97 10.71
CA MET A 604 14.52 -19.74 10.67
C MET A 604 13.26 -19.83 11.56
N LEU A 605 12.53 -20.93 11.51
CA LEU A 605 11.34 -21.13 12.35
C LEU A 605 11.73 -21.20 13.83
N GLU A 606 12.84 -21.87 14.16
CA GLU A 606 13.33 -22.01 15.53
C GLU A 606 13.76 -20.66 16.14
N HIS A 607 14.51 -19.86 15.37
CA HIS A 607 15.17 -18.67 15.91
C HIS A 607 14.41 -17.37 15.70
N LEU A 608 13.52 -17.28 14.71
CA LEU A 608 12.89 -16.01 14.32
C LEU A 608 11.38 -15.97 14.57
N VAL A 609 10.72 -17.10 14.75
CA VAL A 609 9.27 -17.14 14.97
C VAL A 609 8.99 -17.14 16.48
N ASP A 610 8.29 -16.11 16.93
CA ASP A 610 7.72 -16.01 18.26
C ASP A 610 6.23 -16.32 18.17
N ALA A 611 5.86 -17.58 18.45
CA ALA A 611 4.49 -18.06 18.33
C ALA A 611 3.54 -17.42 19.36
N ASP A 612 4.03 -17.11 20.56
CA ASP A 612 3.23 -16.52 21.63
C ASP A 612 2.89 -15.06 21.33
N ALA A 613 3.84 -14.32 20.79
CA ALA A 613 3.63 -12.95 20.35
C ALA A 613 2.96 -12.84 18.97
N GLY A 614 2.95 -13.92 18.19
CA GLY A 614 2.42 -13.95 16.84
C GLY A 614 3.24 -13.11 15.85
N ILE A 615 4.57 -13.12 15.96
CA ILE A 615 5.47 -12.35 15.09
C ILE A 615 6.58 -13.20 14.50
N VAL A 616 7.11 -12.75 13.36
CA VAL A 616 8.27 -13.29 12.68
C VAL A 616 9.34 -12.20 12.59
N LYS A 617 10.42 -12.35 13.34
CA LYS A 617 11.53 -11.37 13.35
C LYS A 617 12.26 -11.37 12.01
N LEU A 618 12.70 -10.21 11.57
CA LEU A 618 13.53 -10.09 10.36
C LEU A 618 14.87 -10.79 10.56
N PHE A 619 15.53 -10.51 11.66
CA PHE A 619 16.74 -11.19 12.09
C PHE A 619 16.86 -11.15 13.63
N ALA A 620 17.75 -11.95 14.17
CA ALA A 620 18.04 -12.01 15.61
C ALA A 620 19.50 -12.35 15.88
N PRO A 621 20.06 -11.84 17.00
CA PRO A 621 19.61 -10.70 17.80
C PRO A 621 19.62 -9.38 17.02
N ALA A 622 18.86 -8.39 17.47
CA ALA A 622 18.92 -7.02 16.92
C ALA A 622 20.30 -6.38 17.11
N PHE A 623 20.67 -5.46 16.23
CA PHE A 623 21.87 -4.66 16.41
C PHE A 623 21.71 -3.68 17.58
N ASP A 624 22.65 -3.70 18.50
CA ASP A 624 22.67 -2.80 19.68
C ASP A 624 24.11 -2.42 20.08
N LYS A 625 24.91 -3.39 20.47
CA LYS A 625 26.22 -3.22 21.11
C LYS A 625 27.41 -3.70 20.31
N THR A 626 27.19 -4.41 19.23
CA THR A 626 28.29 -4.92 18.39
C THR A 626 29.22 -3.79 17.95
N ALA A 627 30.51 -4.05 17.86
CA ALA A 627 31.48 -3.10 17.30
C ALA A 627 31.31 -2.92 15.78
N LEU A 628 30.64 -3.85 15.11
CA LEU A 628 30.33 -3.76 13.70
C LEU A 628 29.40 -2.57 13.44
N ASP A 629 29.68 -1.80 12.40
CA ASP A 629 28.80 -0.76 11.89
C ASP A 629 28.10 -1.23 10.61
N PRO A 630 26.87 -1.75 10.70
CA PRO A 630 26.14 -2.20 9.52
C PRO A 630 25.52 -1.04 8.73
N GLY A 631 25.43 0.14 9.32
CA GLY A 631 24.75 1.31 8.78
C GLY A 631 23.62 1.81 9.67
N TYR A 632 22.73 2.64 9.10
CA TYR A 632 21.68 3.29 9.90
C TYR A 632 20.63 2.33 10.48
N ILE A 633 20.60 1.07 10.05
CA ILE A 633 19.74 0.04 10.65
C ILE A 633 19.97 -0.07 12.17
N LYS A 634 21.21 0.07 12.61
CA LYS A 634 21.57 0.07 14.03
C LYS A 634 21.05 1.29 14.81
N GLY A 635 20.66 2.35 14.09
CA GLY A 635 20.02 3.54 14.68
C GLY A 635 18.56 3.32 15.07
N TYR A 636 17.89 2.30 14.57
CA TYR A 636 16.58 1.92 15.07
C TYR A 636 16.70 1.20 16.41
N VAL A 637 15.75 1.48 17.30
CA VAL A 637 15.69 0.80 18.60
C VAL A 637 15.63 -0.73 18.38
N PRO A 638 16.40 -1.53 19.14
CA PRO A 638 16.33 -2.98 19.01
C PRO A 638 14.91 -3.53 19.09
N GLY A 639 14.53 -4.33 18.11
CA GLY A 639 13.20 -4.89 17.96
C GLY A 639 12.17 -3.99 17.26
N VAL A 640 12.60 -2.84 16.71
CA VAL A 640 11.75 -1.91 15.97
C VAL A 640 12.15 -1.88 14.50
N ARG A 641 11.16 -1.86 13.61
CA ARG A 641 11.36 -1.85 12.15
C ARG A 641 12.27 -2.98 11.68
N GLU A 642 13.24 -2.64 10.80
CA GLU A 642 14.20 -3.60 10.24
C GLU A 642 15.22 -4.08 11.30
N ASN A 643 15.35 -3.41 12.43
CA ASN A 643 16.31 -3.81 13.44
C ASN A 643 15.77 -4.92 14.37
N GLY A 644 15.52 -6.08 13.81
CA GLY A 644 15.11 -7.28 14.56
C GLY A 644 13.64 -7.31 14.99
N GLY A 645 12.80 -6.35 14.53
CA GLY A 645 11.35 -6.45 14.63
C GLY A 645 10.79 -7.38 13.55
N GLN A 646 9.47 -7.62 13.56
CA GLN A 646 8.82 -8.17 12.40
C GLN A 646 8.76 -7.08 11.34
N TYR A 647 9.51 -7.23 10.26
CA TYR A 647 9.27 -6.46 9.05
C TYR A 647 8.34 -7.30 8.18
N THR A 648 7.08 -6.86 8.07
CA THR A 648 6.00 -7.72 7.58
C THR A 648 6.22 -8.18 6.14
N HIS A 649 6.80 -7.36 5.29
CA HIS A 649 7.21 -7.70 3.94
C HIS A 649 8.10 -8.97 3.91
N ALA A 650 9.15 -9.01 4.70
CA ALA A 650 10.03 -10.18 4.80
C ALA A 650 9.35 -11.38 5.48
N ALA A 651 8.47 -11.14 6.43
CA ALA A 651 7.69 -12.19 7.09
C ALA A 651 6.72 -12.89 6.10
N VAL A 652 6.18 -12.15 5.15
CA VAL A 652 5.39 -12.75 4.05
C VAL A 652 6.25 -13.68 3.20
N TRP A 653 7.48 -13.31 2.88
CA TRP A 653 8.40 -14.19 2.15
C TRP A 653 8.71 -15.48 2.89
N VAL A 654 8.73 -15.45 4.22
CA VAL A 654 8.85 -16.67 5.05
C VAL A 654 7.70 -17.63 4.75
N ALA A 655 6.47 -17.15 4.80
CA ALA A 655 5.30 -17.98 4.49
C ALA A 655 5.30 -18.48 3.05
N MET A 656 5.70 -17.66 2.09
CA MET A 656 5.82 -18.05 0.68
C MET A 656 6.85 -19.16 0.48
N ALA A 657 8.00 -19.08 1.14
CA ALA A 657 9.04 -20.09 1.08
C ALA A 657 8.57 -21.43 1.68
N LEU A 658 7.89 -21.38 2.83
CA LEU A 658 7.30 -22.57 3.44
C LEU A 658 6.26 -23.23 2.52
N ALA A 659 5.39 -22.43 1.90
CA ALA A 659 4.43 -22.94 0.93
C ALA A 659 5.12 -23.58 -0.29
N LYS A 660 6.15 -22.93 -0.84
CA LYS A 660 6.91 -23.44 -2.00
C LYS A 660 7.64 -24.75 -1.67
N SER A 661 8.13 -24.92 -0.44
CA SER A 661 8.76 -26.16 0.01
C SER A 661 7.77 -27.28 0.35
N GLY A 662 6.46 -27.06 0.26
CA GLY A 662 5.43 -28.04 0.58
C GLY A 662 5.05 -28.10 2.06
N ARG A 663 5.49 -27.14 2.88
CA ARG A 663 5.18 -27.05 4.31
C ARG A 663 3.94 -26.20 4.54
N SER A 664 2.81 -26.68 4.06
CA SER A 664 1.55 -25.94 4.01
C SER A 664 1.03 -25.52 5.38
N ASP A 665 1.11 -26.39 6.38
CA ASP A 665 0.64 -26.08 7.74
C ASP A 665 1.49 -24.97 8.38
N ASP A 666 2.81 -25.01 8.22
CA ASP A 666 3.70 -23.94 8.67
C ASP A 666 3.42 -22.63 7.95
N ALA A 667 3.23 -22.68 6.63
CA ALA A 667 2.92 -21.51 5.82
C ALA A 667 1.60 -20.83 6.27
N TRP A 668 0.55 -21.62 6.52
CA TRP A 668 -0.72 -21.08 7.03
C TRP A 668 -0.61 -20.55 8.44
N ARG A 669 0.18 -21.19 9.30
CA ARG A 669 0.44 -20.69 10.64
C ARG A 669 1.09 -19.31 10.60
N ILE A 670 2.09 -19.12 9.74
CA ILE A 670 2.71 -17.79 9.56
C ILE A 670 1.72 -16.80 8.95
N ALA A 671 0.99 -17.16 7.90
CA ALA A 671 -0.02 -16.28 7.30
C ALA A 671 -1.08 -15.84 8.32
N HIS A 672 -1.52 -16.73 9.20
CA HIS A 672 -2.42 -16.40 10.31
C HIS A 672 -1.80 -15.38 11.28
N MET A 673 -0.53 -15.56 11.64
CA MET A 673 0.20 -14.62 12.49
C MET A 673 0.35 -13.22 11.86
N LEU A 674 0.43 -13.13 10.53
CA LEU A 674 0.58 -11.86 9.82
C LEU A 674 -0.74 -11.12 9.60
N ASN A 675 -1.87 -11.77 9.79
CA ASN A 675 -3.19 -11.17 9.56
C ASN A 675 -3.54 -10.21 10.70
N PRO A 676 -3.72 -8.90 10.43
CA PRO A 676 -3.99 -7.91 11.48
C PRO A 676 -5.30 -8.17 12.23
N ILE A 677 -6.27 -8.86 11.63
CA ILE A 677 -7.53 -9.22 12.27
C ILE A 677 -7.26 -10.11 13.50
N HIS A 678 -6.30 -11.03 13.40
CA HIS A 678 -5.94 -11.91 14.52
C HIS A 678 -5.16 -11.20 15.64
N HIS A 679 -4.56 -10.04 15.36
CA HIS A 679 -3.93 -9.18 16.37
C HIS A 679 -4.90 -8.24 17.08
N THR A 680 -6.16 -8.24 16.70
CA THR A 680 -7.19 -7.29 17.16
C THR A 680 -8.50 -7.97 17.54
N VAL A 681 -8.41 -9.20 18.02
CA VAL A 681 -9.60 -10.05 18.30
C VAL A 681 -10.43 -9.60 19.49
N ASP A 682 -9.83 -8.91 20.44
CA ASP A 682 -10.45 -8.40 21.66
C ASP A 682 -9.81 -7.09 22.13
N ALA A 683 -10.31 -6.52 23.21
CA ALA A 683 -9.86 -5.22 23.72
C ALA A 683 -8.38 -5.22 24.14
N ASP A 684 -7.87 -6.31 24.73
CA ASP A 684 -6.47 -6.39 25.18
C ASP A 684 -5.51 -6.53 24.00
N ALA A 685 -5.85 -7.38 23.03
CA ALA A 685 -5.12 -7.51 21.78
C ALA A 685 -5.10 -6.20 21.00
N LEU A 686 -6.24 -5.52 20.94
CA LEU A 686 -6.38 -4.22 20.29
C LEU A 686 -5.46 -3.15 20.91
N GLN A 687 -5.42 -3.07 22.24
CA GLN A 687 -4.56 -2.11 22.94
C GLN A 687 -3.07 -2.42 22.77
N ARG A 688 -2.72 -3.69 22.62
CA ARG A 688 -1.34 -4.13 22.35
C ARG A 688 -0.92 -3.79 20.93
N TYR A 689 -1.74 -4.17 19.95
CA TYR A 689 -1.45 -3.99 18.52
C TYR A 689 -1.63 -2.55 18.06
N ARG A 690 -2.69 -1.87 18.45
CA ARG A 690 -3.08 -0.47 18.24
C ARG A 690 -3.54 -0.09 16.84
N LEU A 691 -3.02 -0.71 15.79
CA LEU A 691 -3.32 -0.35 14.41
C LEU A 691 -4.68 -0.91 13.96
N GLU A 692 -5.18 -0.37 12.85
CA GLU A 692 -6.45 -0.78 12.25
C GLU A 692 -6.42 -2.24 11.76
N PRO A 693 -7.52 -3.00 11.98
CA PRO A 693 -7.59 -4.42 11.62
C PRO A 693 -7.65 -4.72 10.12
N TYR A 694 -7.96 -3.72 9.30
CA TYR A 694 -8.21 -3.87 7.85
C TYR A 694 -7.01 -3.46 6.98
N ALA A 695 -5.91 -3.04 7.57
CA ALA A 695 -4.70 -2.62 6.85
C ALA A 695 -3.46 -3.34 7.37
N LEU A 696 -2.56 -3.72 6.46
CA LEU A 696 -1.29 -4.33 6.84
C LEU A 696 -0.35 -3.28 7.44
N ALA A 697 0.35 -3.69 8.49
CA ALA A 697 1.43 -2.93 9.08
C ALA A 697 2.75 -3.15 8.33
N ALA A 698 3.60 -2.13 8.29
CA ALA A 698 4.97 -2.25 7.82
C ALA A 698 5.81 -3.12 8.75
N ASP A 699 5.65 -2.91 10.06
CA ASP A 699 6.37 -3.65 11.09
C ASP A 699 5.51 -3.88 12.34
N VAL A 700 5.88 -4.91 13.09
CA VAL A 700 5.35 -5.21 14.42
C VAL A 700 6.53 -5.36 15.38
N TYR A 701 6.46 -4.69 16.52
CA TYR A 701 7.58 -4.59 17.44
C TYR A 701 7.89 -5.93 18.13
N ALA A 702 9.19 -6.25 18.18
CA ALA A 702 9.78 -7.24 19.06
C ALA A 702 10.52 -6.59 20.24
N ALA A 703 10.41 -5.27 20.38
CA ALA A 703 11.09 -4.48 21.40
C ALA A 703 10.58 -4.82 22.80
N GLN A 704 11.49 -4.88 23.77
CA GLN A 704 11.16 -5.14 25.16
C GLN A 704 10.14 -4.12 25.70
N GLY A 705 9.08 -4.60 26.33
CA GLY A 705 7.99 -3.78 26.85
C GLY A 705 6.95 -3.34 25.82
N HIS A 706 7.19 -3.62 24.53
CA HIS A 706 6.30 -3.24 23.43
C HIS A 706 6.07 -4.39 22.43
N LEU A 707 6.26 -5.61 22.88
CA LEU A 707 6.10 -6.80 22.06
C LEU A 707 4.69 -6.90 21.47
N GLY A 708 4.58 -7.04 20.16
CA GLY A 708 3.33 -7.15 19.44
C GLY A 708 2.64 -5.83 19.09
N ARG A 709 3.28 -4.68 19.35
CA ARG A 709 2.79 -3.36 18.92
C ARG A 709 3.03 -3.15 17.43
N GLY A 710 1.99 -2.79 16.66
CA GLY A 710 2.13 -2.37 15.28
C GLY A 710 2.86 -1.03 15.15
N GLY A 711 3.74 -0.91 14.15
CA GLY A 711 4.53 0.28 13.88
C GLY A 711 3.71 1.32 13.11
N TRP A 712 3.58 1.15 11.79
CA TRP A 712 2.68 1.95 10.96
C TRP A 712 1.95 1.08 9.95
N SER A 713 0.82 1.59 9.47
CA SER A 713 -0.04 0.91 8.50
C SER A 713 -0.09 1.66 7.16
N TRP A 714 -0.75 1.07 6.19
CA TRP A 714 -1.07 1.58 4.87
C TRP A 714 0.12 1.67 3.91
N TYR A 715 1.02 2.61 4.09
CA TYR A 715 2.10 2.87 3.15
C TYR A 715 3.26 1.90 3.35
N THR A 716 3.08 0.66 2.88
CA THR A 716 4.04 -0.45 3.00
C THR A 716 3.91 -1.43 1.83
N GLY A 717 5.01 -2.09 1.45
CA GLY A 717 5.03 -3.16 0.44
C GLY A 717 4.44 -4.49 0.91
N SER A 718 4.13 -4.63 2.20
CA SER A 718 3.63 -5.90 2.77
C SER A 718 2.27 -6.34 2.20
N ALA A 719 1.37 -5.41 1.92
CA ALA A 719 0.03 -5.73 1.44
C ALA A 719 0.02 -6.43 0.07
N GLY A 720 0.86 -5.98 -0.85
CA GLY A 720 0.99 -6.60 -2.17
C GLY A 720 1.52 -8.02 -2.10
N TRP A 721 2.57 -8.24 -1.31
CA TRP A 721 3.12 -9.57 -1.09
C TRP A 721 2.16 -10.48 -0.34
N MET A 722 1.45 -9.96 0.66
CA MET A 722 0.42 -10.72 1.37
C MET A 722 -0.71 -11.17 0.46
N TYR A 723 -1.15 -10.32 -0.46
CA TYR A 723 -2.15 -10.69 -1.46
C TYR A 723 -1.66 -11.85 -2.35
N ARG A 724 -0.42 -11.78 -2.84
CA ARG A 724 0.17 -12.85 -3.63
C ARG A 724 0.38 -14.14 -2.83
N LEU A 725 0.79 -14.01 -1.55
CA LEU A 725 0.87 -15.17 -0.65
C LEU A 725 -0.48 -15.89 -0.56
N LEU A 726 -1.54 -15.15 -0.22
CA LEU A 726 -2.86 -15.76 -0.01
C LEU A 726 -3.42 -16.37 -1.28
N THR A 727 -3.34 -15.65 -2.39
CA THR A 727 -4.00 -16.05 -3.65
C THR A 727 -3.18 -17.04 -4.46
N GLU A 728 -1.89 -16.78 -4.66
CA GLU A 728 -1.03 -17.62 -5.51
C GLU A 728 -0.40 -18.77 -4.72
N SER A 729 0.23 -18.49 -3.58
CA SER A 729 1.01 -19.49 -2.85
C SER A 729 0.14 -20.43 -2.02
N LEU A 730 -0.92 -19.95 -1.40
CA LEU A 730 -1.74 -20.73 -0.46
C LEU A 730 -3.04 -21.21 -1.10
N LEU A 731 -3.87 -20.33 -1.64
CA LEU A 731 -5.07 -20.76 -2.37
C LEU A 731 -4.74 -21.37 -3.72
N GLY A 732 -3.52 -21.14 -4.20
CA GLY A 732 -2.96 -21.84 -5.35
C GLY A 732 -3.54 -21.43 -6.69
N LEU A 733 -3.97 -20.17 -6.84
CA LEU A 733 -4.53 -19.64 -8.08
C LEU A 733 -3.49 -18.74 -8.76
N SER A 734 -2.79 -19.29 -9.74
CA SER A 734 -1.71 -18.59 -10.44
C SER A 734 -1.95 -18.55 -11.95
N ARG A 735 -2.07 -17.34 -12.49
CA ARG A 735 -2.26 -17.13 -13.91
C ARG A 735 -0.94 -17.21 -14.67
N HIS A 736 -0.93 -17.92 -15.78
CA HIS A 736 0.17 -18.01 -16.75
C HIS A 736 -0.42 -17.81 -18.16
N GLY A 737 -0.34 -16.56 -18.67
CA GLY A 737 -0.96 -16.22 -19.94
C GLY A 737 -2.47 -16.50 -19.96
N GLU A 738 -2.89 -17.39 -20.82
CA GLU A 738 -4.29 -17.80 -20.96
C GLU A 738 -4.63 -19.07 -20.16
N ARG A 739 -3.84 -19.41 -19.15
CA ARG A 739 -4.10 -20.55 -18.28
C ARG A 739 -4.12 -20.12 -16.81
N LEU A 740 -4.97 -20.75 -16.02
CA LEU A 740 -4.99 -20.67 -14.58
C LEU A 740 -4.48 -22.00 -14.00
N LEU A 741 -3.32 -21.94 -13.36
CA LEU A 741 -2.78 -23.06 -12.60
C LEU A 741 -3.49 -23.12 -11.24
N ILE A 742 -3.83 -24.35 -10.84
CA ILE A 742 -4.55 -24.63 -9.59
C ILE A 742 -3.71 -25.59 -8.76
N ALA A 743 -3.13 -25.07 -7.69
CA ALA A 743 -2.25 -25.82 -6.80
C ALA A 743 -2.46 -25.38 -5.34
N PRO A 744 -3.63 -25.66 -4.74
CA PRO A 744 -3.94 -25.24 -3.38
C PRO A 744 -3.01 -25.90 -2.37
N ARG A 745 -2.63 -25.13 -1.36
CA ARG A 745 -1.83 -25.54 -0.20
C ARG A 745 -2.56 -25.08 1.05
N VAL A 746 -3.58 -25.82 1.43
CA VAL A 746 -4.53 -25.44 2.48
C VAL A 746 -4.58 -26.50 3.57
N PRO A 747 -4.95 -26.14 4.82
CA PRO A 747 -5.04 -27.10 5.91
C PRO A 747 -5.94 -28.31 5.57
N ASP A 748 -5.57 -29.49 6.00
CA ASP A 748 -6.35 -30.71 5.81
C ASP A 748 -7.77 -30.63 6.40
N ALA A 749 -7.98 -29.78 7.37
CA ALA A 749 -9.29 -29.50 7.96
C ALA A 749 -10.26 -28.78 7.00
N TRP A 750 -9.77 -28.19 5.92
CA TRP A 750 -10.63 -27.56 4.93
C TRP A 750 -11.23 -28.60 4.01
N THR A 751 -12.52 -28.87 4.17
CA THR A 751 -13.24 -29.87 3.39
C THR A 751 -13.85 -29.31 2.12
N ARG A 752 -14.20 -28.00 2.11
CA ARG A 752 -14.79 -27.32 0.97
C ARG A 752 -14.49 -25.82 1.04
N TRP A 753 -14.13 -25.23 -0.11
CA TRP A 753 -14.02 -23.78 -0.30
C TRP A 753 -14.28 -23.42 -1.76
N THR A 754 -14.47 -22.14 -2.05
CA THR A 754 -14.81 -21.66 -3.39
C THR A 754 -13.98 -20.44 -3.76
N ALA A 755 -13.76 -20.26 -5.06
CA ALA A 755 -13.22 -19.04 -5.65
C ALA A 755 -14.06 -18.66 -6.89
N LEU A 756 -14.28 -17.37 -7.06
CA LEU A 756 -14.85 -16.80 -8.27
C LEU A 756 -13.74 -16.01 -8.96
N TRP A 757 -13.28 -16.50 -10.09
CA TRP A 757 -12.24 -15.87 -10.91
C TRP A 757 -12.88 -15.19 -12.11
N ARG A 758 -12.66 -13.90 -12.30
CA ARG A 758 -13.08 -13.16 -13.47
C ARG A 758 -11.90 -12.99 -14.44
N HIS A 759 -12.12 -13.34 -15.69
CA HIS A 759 -11.19 -13.16 -16.80
C HIS A 759 -11.91 -12.42 -17.93
N GLY A 760 -11.59 -11.13 -18.12
CA GLY A 760 -12.39 -10.26 -18.97
C GLY A 760 -13.85 -10.20 -18.52
N ALA A 761 -14.77 -10.53 -19.42
CA ALA A 761 -16.21 -10.61 -19.13
C ALA A 761 -16.66 -11.99 -18.64
N THR A 762 -15.75 -12.97 -18.62
CA THR A 762 -16.05 -14.38 -18.28
C THR A 762 -15.82 -14.64 -16.79
N GLN A 763 -16.68 -15.47 -16.19
CA GLN A 763 -16.58 -15.88 -14.80
C GLN A 763 -16.32 -17.38 -14.69
N TYR A 764 -15.34 -17.75 -13.87
CA TYR A 764 -15.05 -19.15 -13.50
C TYR A 764 -15.42 -19.35 -12.03
N ARG A 765 -16.46 -20.20 -11.79
CA ARG A 765 -16.84 -20.64 -10.44
C ARG A 765 -16.05 -21.88 -10.10
N ILE A 766 -15.09 -21.74 -9.21
CA ILE A 766 -14.20 -22.81 -8.81
C ILE A 766 -14.66 -23.33 -7.45
N GLU A 767 -15.06 -24.59 -7.41
CA GLU A 767 -15.38 -25.31 -6.18
C GLU A 767 -14.28 -26.31 -5.88
N PHE A 768 -13.76 -26.26 -4.66
CA PHE A 768 -12.76 -27.18 -4.15
C PHE A 768 -13.41 -28.13 -3.16
N LEU A 769 -13.18 -29.44 -3.35
CA LEU A 769 -13.63 -30.49 -2.46
C LEU A 769 -12.44 -31.36 -2.04
N ARG A 770 -12.24 -31.49 -0.75
CA ARG A 770 -11.22 -32.40 -0.22
C ARG A 770 -11.73 -33.83 -0.27
N ALA A 771 -11.05 -34.67 -1.03
CA ALA A 771 -11.34 -36.07 -1.20
C ALA A 771 -10.39 -36.98 -0.37
N ALA A 772 -9.19 -36.47 -0.04
CA ALA A 772 -8.21 -37.15 0.79
C ALA A 772 -7.31 -36.11 1.51
N PRO A 773 -6.57 -36.52 2.56
CA PRO A 773 -5.55 -35.63 3.14
C PRO A 773 -4.45 -35.28 2.15
N GLY A 774 -3.79 -34.14 2.34
CA GLY A 774 -2.71 -33.65 1.49
C GLY A 774 -3.16 -32.61 0.46
N ASP A 775 -2.19 -31.98 -0.20
CA ASP A 775 -2.39 -30.79 -1.05
C ASP A 775 -2.43 -31.07 -2.55
N GLY A 776 -2.30 -32.33 -2.98
CA GLY A 776 -2.32 -32.67 -4.40
C GLY A 776 -3.69 -32.35 -5.04
N VAL A 777 -3.68 -32.01 -6.32
CA VAL A 777 -4.89 -31.95 -7.14
C VAL A 777 -5.11 -33.33 -7.74
N ILE A 778 -6.20 -33.96 -7.34
CA ILE A 778 -6.57 -35.31 -7.85
C ILE A 778 -7.08 -35.20 -9.27
N ASP A 779 -8.05 -34.34 -9.49
CA ASP A 779 -8.59 -34.03 -10.81
C ASP A 779 -9.30 -32.68 -10.85
N ILE A 780 -9.50 -32.18 -12.06
CA ILE A 780 -10.22 -30.94 -12.35
C ILE A 780 -11.24 -31.22 -13.43
N GLY A 781 -12.48 -30.82 -13.22
CA GLY A 781 -13.52 -30.79 -14.23
C GLY A 781 -13.93 -29.37 -14.57
N VAL A 782 -14.05 -29.05 -15.87
CA VAL A 782 -14.60 -27.77 -16.35
C VAL A 782 -15.87 -28.10 -17.12
N ASP A 783 -17.00 -27.54 -16.69
CA ASP A 783 -18.34 -27.80 -17.25
C ASP A 783 -18.63 -29.30 -17.41
N GLY A 784 -18.18 -30.12 -16.47
CA GLY A 784 -18.30 -31.55 -16.42
C GLY A 784 -17.27 -32.33 -17.22
N ALA A 785 -16.37 -31.69 -17.96
CA ALA A 785 -15.29 -32.32 -18.71
C ALA A 785 -13.99 -32.35 -17.89
N LEU A 786 -13.44 -33.58 -17.71
CA LEU A 786 -12.18 -33.76 -17.02
C LEU A 786 -11.01 -33.13 -17.79
N GLN A 787 -10.09 -32.52 -17.08
CA GLN A 787 -8.86 -31.92 -17.61
C GLN A 787 -7.69 -32.87 -17.44
N GLU A 788 -6.73 -32.78 -18.35
CA GLU A 788 -5.52 -33.63 -18.33
C GLU A 788 -4.42 -33.10 -17.42
N SER A 789 -4.56 -31.86 -16.95
CA SER A 789 -3.56 -31.19 -16.09
C SER A 789 -4.21 -30.41 -14.95
N SER A 790 -3.40 -29.96 -14.00
CA SER A 790 -3.82 -29.09 -12.88
C SER A 790 -4.03 -27.62 -13.30
N SER A 791 -4.19 -27.35 -14.58
CA SER A 791 -4.48 -26.01 -15.09
C SER A 791 -5.69 -26.01 -16.02
N ILE A 792 -6.40 -24.89 -16.04
CA ILE A 792 -7.55 -24.67 -16.92
C ILE A 792 -7.26 -23.56 -17.92
N ALA A 793 -7.85 -23.68 -19.13
CA ALA A 793 -7.78 -22.58 -20.09
C ALA A 793 -8.70 -21.44 -19.66
N LEU A 794 -8.19 -20.21 -19.71
CA LEU A 794 -8.96 -19.00 -19.51
C LEU A 794 -9.40 -18.45 -20.88
N ARG A 795 -10.70 -18.22 -21.04
CA ARG A 795 -11.29 -17.64 -22.24
C ARG A 795 -12.14 -16.44 -21.84
N ASP A 796 -12.14 -15.42 -22.68
CA ASP A 796 -13.02 -14.26 -22.54
C ASP A 796 -14.19 -14.42 -23.52
N ASP A 797 -15.13 -15.29 -23.21
CA ASP A 797 -16.33 -15.60 -24.02
C ASP A 797 -17.60 -14.98 -23.46
N GLY A 798 -17.52 -14.25 -22.33
CA GLY A 798 -18.64 -13.60 -21.67
C GLY A 798 -19.56 -14.54 -20.91
N GLY A 799 -19.22 -15.83 -20.79
CA GLY A 799 -20.01 -16.87 -20.13
C GLY A 799 -19.65 -17.10 -18.67
N GLU A 800 -20.33 -18.07 -18.06
CA GLU A 800 -19.97 -18.62 -16.75
C GLU A 800 -19.53 -20.07 -16.93
N HIS A 801 -18.40 -20.44 -16.33
CA HIS A 801 -17.87 -21.79 -16.33
C HIS A 801 -17.83 -22.36 -14.92
N ALA A 802 -18.30 -23.59 -14.76
CA ALA A 802 -18.23 -24.32 -13.49
C ALA A 802 -16.95 -25.16 -13.46
N VAL A 803 -16.11 -24.94 -12.46
CA VAL A 803 -14.87 -25.70 -12.25
C VAL A 803 -14.98 -26.46 -10.93
N LEU A 804 -14.79 -27.77 -10.98
CA LEU A 804 -14.71 -28.60 -9.79
C LEU A 804 -13.30 -29.16 -9.64
N VAL A 805 -12.71 -28.93 -8.49
CA VAL A 805 -11.35 -29.38 -8.14
C VAL A 805 -11.44 -30.34 -6.97
N ARG A 806 -10.98 -31.59 -7.16
CA ARG A 806 -10.82 -32.53 -6.07
C ARG A 806 -9.40 -32.50 -5.56
N VAL A 807 -9.25 -32.32 -4.25
CA VAL A 807 -7.95 -32.11 -3.58
C VAL A 807 -7.64 -33.28 -2.65
N GLY A 808 -6.38 -33.65 -2.60
CA GLY A 808 -5.85 -34.71 -1.74
C GLY A 808 -4.65 -35.40 -2.37
N THR A 809 -3.97 -36.25 -1.62
CA THR A 809 -2.84 -37.02 -2.10
C THR A 809 -3.29 -38.47 -2.26
N LEU A 810 -3.55 -38.87 -3.49
CA LEU A 810 -3.74 -40.26 -3.89
C LEU A 810 -2.56 -40.67 -4.77
N GLY A 811 -2.37 -42.00 -4.98
CA GLY A 811 -1.24 -42.51 -5.76
C GLY A 811 -1.12 -41.98 -7.20
N ASP A 812 -2.20 -41.43 -7.77
CA ASP A 812 -2.29 -40.88 -9.14
C ASP A 812 -2.72 -39.41 -9.16
N SER A 813 -2.34 -38.58 -8.15
CA SER A 813 -2.67 -37.17 -8.16
C SER A 813 -1.99 -36.40 -9.30
N LEU A 814 -2.71 -35.48 -9.92
CA LEU A 814 -2.15 -34.57 -10.94
C LEU A 814 -1.10 -33.67 -10.26
N HIS A 815 0.14 -33.80 -10.64
CA HIS A 815 1.16 -32.86 -10.22
C HIS A 815 1.05 -31.60 -11.07
N ALA A 816 1.12 -30.43 -10.43
CA ALA A 816 1.32 -29.18 -11.14
C ALA A 816 2.74 -29.23 -11.75
N SER A 817 2.84 -29.59 -13.02
CA SER A 817 4.10 -29.40 -13.74
C SER A 817 4.30 -27.88 -13.90
N GLU A 818 5.30 -27.33 -13.22
CA GLU A 818 5.82 -26.02 -13.62
C GLU A 818 6.24 -26.13 -15.09
N PRO A 819 5.96 -25.17 -15.96
CA PRO A 819 6.43 -25.19 -17.34
C PRO A 819 7.95 -25.01 -17.33
N GLY A 820 8.69 -26.10 -17.38
CA GLY A 820 10.14 -26.13 -17.34
C GLY A 820 10.77 -27.52 -17.37
N ASP A 821 10.04 -28.58 -17.00
CA ASP A 821 10.54 -29.95 -17.10
C ASP A 821 10.26 -30.56 -18.49
N ALA A 822 10.96 -30.05 -19.50
CA ALA A 822 11.13 -30.82 -20.74
C ALA A 822 12.07 -31.97 -20.43
N GLU A 823 11.55 -33.19 -20.31
CA GLU A 823 12.34 -34.41 -20.26
C GLU A 823 13.36 -34.43 -21.39
N ALA A 824 14.64 -34.47 -21.00
CA ALA A 824 15.71 -34.81 -21.92
C ALA A 824 15.48 -36.25 -22.39
N ALA A 825 15.15 -36.40 -23.65
CA ALA A 825 15.04 -37.75 -24.30
C ALA A 825 16.36 -38.51 -24.13
N PRO A 826 16.32 -39.81 -23.81
CA PRO A 826 17.55 -40.58 -23.68
C PRO A 826 18.26 -40.67 -25.03
N GLN A 827 19.50 -40.22 -25.10
CA GLN A 827 20.38 -40.46 -26.26
C GLN A 827 20.64 -41.97 -26.40
N ALA A 828 20.25 -42.52 -27.53
CA ALA A 828 20.67 -43.85 -27.93
C ALA A 828 22.17 -43.80 -28.24
N GLU A 829 22.94 -44.59 -27.56
CA GLU A 829 24.31 -44.89 -27.93
C GLU A 829 24.41 -45.76 -29.20
N PRO A 830 25.48 -45.65 -30.00
CA PRO A 830 25.62 -46.24 -31.34
C PRO A 830 25.77 -47.76 -31.38
#